data_84d16b521d917ce0c9031d3ad648ccb7
#
_entry.id   84d16b521d917ce0c9031d3ad648ccb7
#
_cell.length_a   1.000
_cell.length_b   1.000
_cell.length_c   1.000
_cell.angle_alpha   90.00
_cell.angle_beta   90.00
_cell.angle_gamma   90.00
#
_symmetry.space_group_name_H-M   'P 1'
#
loop_
_entity.id
_entity.type
_entity.pdbx_description
1 polymer ?
#
loop_
_entity_poly.entity_id
_entity_poly.type
_entity_poly.pdbx_seq_one_letter_code
_entity_poly.pdbx_strand_id
1 'polypeptide(L)'
;MREATPADDRRPTDTPDPGPRARRHRRRGRGRRAATAAGVAALLAVTGAALTPAAGVAATPAPAGGQGQGGGHGGGHGGGHGQVDEGLLRDWLADTYTSLDAMTDPATGLVADNIAGALDPATASAYTSPTNIGGYLWSTVVARDLGVLDAADARERLATTLGTLATMDRHDASGMFYNWYDPATGARVDTWPGDGTVVEHFLSSVDNGWLAAALRVVAEAEPTLAADARALYDSMHFGIYYNPEGRPDLGVGLLRGGFWDEQPSGCSVPGNYTGGETVYYTCHHYDTTVSETRIALYLGITDGEIPPEAYYGTYRTFPSTCDWSWQEQRPSGVTRTYGGVPVYEGVYHYGDIALVPGWGGSMFEALMPDMLVPESEWAPRSWGVNHPLVVRAQKEHGLDEAGYGYWGFSPASNPHGGYAEYGVDALGMRSDGYLSDGTTDVDAGFAGCREGTNPDPEFGDGVVTPHAAFLGLEYDPRGVVENLQNIADDLGGYGPGGFYDSVAVRSGTVAERYLSLDQSMIVAAIGNYLDDGALRDYVTDDEMEQRLRPVLAAEVFSSAAEPVVPAITTPAPHRPVRQVDTLAGTAEPGAHLTVTGRDGTWCTAEVDADGAWSCAVGPVTQRGAHRVTVSTTNDAGITTSSRPVTLVVAPGGRG
;
A
#
# COMPACT_ATOMS: atom_id res chain seq x y z
N MET A 1 1.01 -54.15 33.34
CA MET A 1 1.83 -55.39 33.17
C MET A 1 2.61 -55.15 31.90
N ARG A 2 3.83 -54.76 32.11
CA ARG A 2 5.12 -55.37 31.73
C ARG A 2 5.33 -55.37 30.22
N GLU A 3 6.22 -54.54 29.73
CA GLU A 3 7.70 -54.73 29.52
C GLU A 3 7.98 -55.50 28.22
N ALA A 4 8.89 -55.20 27.32
CA ALA A 4 10.14 -54.45 27.36
C ALA A 4 10.69 -54.31 25.91
N THR A 5 11.50 -53.34 25.68
CA THR A 5 12.55 -53.18 24.64
C THR A 5 13.64 -54.29 24.77
N PRO A 6 14.68 -54.43 23.90
CA PRO A 6 15.49 -53.42 23.23
C PRO A 6 16.17 -53.78 21.87
N ALA A 7 16.69 -52.72 21.20
CA ALA A 7 18.00 -52.51 20.49
C ALA A 7 18.70 -53.61 19.69
N ASP A 8 19.27 -53.25 18.53
CA ASP A 8 20.70 -53.27 18.22
C ASP A 8 21.02 -52.73 16.81
N ASP A 9 21.78 -51.74 16.76
CA ASP A 9 23.04 -51.30 16.19
C ASP A 9 23.65 -52.15 15.07
N ARG A 10 24.12 -51.48 13.97
CA ARG A 10 25.40 -51.65 13.27
C ARG A 10 25.53 -50.82 11.98
N ARG A 11 26.39 -49.81 12.04
CA ARG A 11 27.24 -49.41 10.89
C ARG A 11 28.40 -50.41 10.76
N PRO A 12 29.14 -50.51 9.63
CA PRO A 12 30.12 -49.48 9.23
C PRO A 12 30.51 -49.37 7.72
N THR A 13 31.16 -48.23 7.38
CA THR A 13 32.38 -47.99 6.56
C THR A 13 32.43 -48.49 5.10
N ASP A 14 32.94 -47.83 4.09
CA ASP A 14 34.16 -47.07 3.83
C ASP A 14 34.16 -46.51 2.40
N THR A 15 34.83 -45.38 2.21
CA THR A 15 35.24 -44.75 0.94
C THR A 15 36.32 -45.56 0.18
N PRO A 16 36.63 -45.29 -1.12
CA PRO A 16 37.57 -44.23 -1.44
C PRO A 16 37.39 -43.49 -2.80
N ASP A 17 37.86 -42.26 -2.81
CA ASP A 17 38.23 -41.43 -3.96
C ASP A 17 39.45 -42.00 -4.71
N PRO A 18 39.59 -41.77 -6.04
CA PRO A 18 40.62 -40.84 -6.50
C PRO A 18 40.32 -39.99 -7.75
N GLY A 19 40.54 -38.70 -7.68
CA GLY A 19 41.08 -37.67 -8.48
C GLY A 19 41.55 -37.86 -9.97
N PRO A 20 42.14 -36.82 -10.63
CA PRO A 20 41.48 -35.95 -11.61
C PRO A 20 42.01 -36.07 -13.05
N ARG A 21 41.25 -35.65 -14.09
CA ARG A 21 41.80 -35.25 -15.43
C ARG A 21 40.89 -34.33 -16.25
N ALA A 22 41.44 -33.11 -16.51
CA ALA A 22 41.53 -32.37 -17.76
C ALA A 22 40.30 -32.00 -18.62
N ARG A 23 40.02 -30.67 -18.64
CA ARG A 23 39.65 -29.76 -19.74
C ARG A 23 39.09 -30.34 -21.05
N ARG A 24 37.87 -29.92 -21.42
CA ARG A 24 37.56 -29.36 -22.76
C ARG A 24 36.37 -28.39 -22.71
N HIS A 25 36.58 -27.18 -23.21
CA HIS A 25 35.57 -26.19 -23.48
C HIS A 25 34.51 -26.73 -24.46
N ARG A 26 33.23 -26.57 -24.11
CA ARG A 26 32.16 -26.39 -25.08
C ARG A 26 31.12 -25.43 -24.48
N ARG A 27 31.00 -24.26 -25.09
CA ARG A 27 29.89 -23.32 -24.95
C ARG A 27 28.58 -24.08 -25.25
N ARG A 28 27.65 -24.06 -24.32
CA ARG A 28 26.23 -24.29 -24.60
C ARG A 28 25.39 -23.40 -23.70
N GLY A 29 24.40 -22.77 -24.34
CA GLY A 29 23.55 -21.71 -23.87
C GLY A 29 22.91 -21.98 -22.50
N ARG A 30 22.79 -20.93 -21.73
CA ARG A 30 21.97 -20.86 -20.52
C ARG A 30 20.49 -20.95 -20.90
N GLY A 31 19.90 -22.11 -20.73
CA GLY A 31 18.47 -22.22 -20.56
C GLY A 31 18.15 -21.76 -19.14
N ARG A 32 17.51 -20.62 -19.02
CA ARG A 32 16.88 -20.19 -17.77
C ARG A 32 15.79 -21.21 -17.44
N ARG A 33 15.98 -21.96 -16.38
CA ARG A 33 14.88 -22.62 -15.68
C ARG A 33 14.28 -21.52 -14.81
N ALA A 34 13.15 -20.99 -15.21
CA ALA A 34 12.29 -20.20 -14.35
C ALA A 34 11.91 -21.09 -13.15
N ALA A 35 12.37 -20.74 -11.98
CA ALA A 35 11.75 -21.17 -10.75
C ALA A 35 10.49 -20.32 -10.62
N THR A 36 9.33 -20.91 -10.80
CA THR A 36 8.04 -20.29 -10.48
C THR A 36 7.99 -20.10 -8.97
N ALA A 37 8.42 -18.93 -8.50
CA ALA A 37 7.97 -18.41 -7.22
C ALA A 37 6.56 -17.89 -7.47
N ALA A 38 5.56 -18.53 -6.90
CA ALA A 38 4.20 -18.02 -6.90
C ALA A 38 4.17 -16.78 -6.00
N GLY A 39 4.36 -15.61 -6.59
CA GLY A 39 4.12 -14.35 -5.94
C GLY A 39 2.62 -14.12 -5.85
N VAL A 40 2.20 -13.63 -4.72
CA VAL A 40 0.83 -13.21 -4.47
C VAL A 40 0.63 -11.86 -5.12
N ALA A 41 0.29 -11.87 -6.40
CA ALA A 41 -0.48 -10.79 -6.95
C ALA A 41 -1.94 -11.05 -6.60
N ALA A 42 -2.66 -10.06 -6.13
CA ALA A 42 -4.11 -10.09 -6.22
C ALA A 42 -4.45 -10.54 -7.65
N LEU A 43 -5.20 -11.62 -7.80
CA LEU A 43 -5.49 -12.22 -9.11
C LEU A 43 -6.41 -11.29 -9.91
N LEU A 44 -5.84 -10.23 -10.46
CA LEU A 44 -6.34 -9.54 -11.64
C LEU A 44 -5.50 -10.02 -12.85
N ALA A 45 -5.29 -11.32 -12.97
CA ALA A 45 -4.73 -11.90 -14.18
C ALA A 45 -5.82 -11.91 -15.27
N VAL A 46 -6.04 -10.76 -15.87
CA VAL A 46 -6.69 -10.68 -17.17
C VAL A 46 -5.67 -11.20 -18.19
N THR A 47 -5.78 -12.46 -18.59
CA THR A 47 -5.07 -12.98 -19.76
C THR A 47 -5.58 -12.21 -20.98
N GLY A 48 -4.81 -11.19 -21.39
CA GLY A 48 -5.11 -10.42 -22.59
C GLY A 48 -5.12 -11.32 -23.82
N ALA A 49 -6.27 -11.51 -24.42
CA ALA A 49 -6.37 -12.03 -25.77
C ALA A 49 -5.68 -11.08 -26.72
N ALA A 50 -4.64 -11.56 -27.40
CA ALA A 50 -3.93 -10.80 -28.42
C ALA A 50 -4.89 -10.47 -29.57
N LEU A 51 -5.34 -9.23 -29.64
CA LEU A 51 -6.02 -8.69 -30.83
C LEU A 51 -4.97 -8.31 -31.86
N THR A 52 -5.03 -8.94 -33.00
CA THR A 52 -4.23 -8.58 -34.19
C THR A 52 -4.51 -7.14 -34.61
N PRO A 53 -3.49 -6.35 -35.01
CA PRO A 53 -3.69 -4.96 -35.37
C PRO A 53 -4.44 -4.85 -36.70
N ALA A 54 -5.54 -4.14 -36.73
CA ALA A 54 -6.21 -3.70 -37.94
C ALA A 54 -5.41 -2.54 -38.55
N ALA A 55 -5.21 -2.64 -39.87
CA ALA A 55 -4.36 -1.75 -40.66
C ALA A 55 -4.81 -0.30 -40.57
N GLY A 56 -3.82 0.58 -40.40
CA GLY A 56 -3.94 2.02 -40.27
C GLY A 56 -4.57 2.71 -41.48
N VAL A 57 -5.39 3.69 -41.19
CA VAL A 57 -5.83 4.73 -42.14
C VAL A 57 -5.05 6.01 -41.77
N ALA A 58 -4.24 6.47 -42.72
CA ALA A 58 -3.43 7.65 -42.59
C ALA A 58 -4.32 8.92 -42.49
N ALA A 59 -4.15 9.70 -41.45
CA ALA A 59 -4.72 11.03 -41.33
C ALA A 59 -3.80 12.07 -41.97
N THR A 60 -4.38 12.90 -42.82
CA THR A 60 -3.77 14.08 -43.47
C THR A 60 -3.68 15.26 -42.50
N PRO A 61 -2.62 16.07 -42.55
CA PRO A 61 -2.45 17.21 -41.64
C PRO A 61 -3.29 18.42 -42.06
N ALA A 62 -3.93 19.09 -41.09
CA ALA A 62 -4.59 20.37 -41.26
C ALA A 62 -3.61 21.54 -40.96
N PRO A 63 -3.82 22.75 -41.55
CA PRO A 63 -2.80 23.76 -41.64
C PRO A 63 -2.71 24.70 -40.43
N ALA A 64 -1.49 25.16 -40.18
CA ALA A 64 -1.15 26.19 -39.22
C ALA A 64 -1.70 27.57 -39.59
N GLY A 65 -2.10 28.35 -38.59
CA GLY A 65 -2.33 29.78 -38.75
C GLY A 65 -2.98 30.48 -37.58
N GLY A 66 -2.24 31.41 -36.96
CA GLY A 66 -2.85 32.50 -36.23
C GLY A 66 -2.10 32.99 -34.98
N GLN A 67 -1.14 33.90 -35.20
CA GLN A 67 -0.51 34.72 -34.15
C GLN A 67 -1.53 35.65 -33.49
N GLY A 68 -1.54 35.78 -32.16
CA GLY A 68 -2.28 36.80 -31.40
C GLY A 68 -1.49 37.24 -30.16
N GLN A 69 -1.16 38.49 -30.17
CA GLN A 69 -0.23 39.25 -29.34
C GLN A 69 -0.53 39.27 -27.84
N GLY A 70 0.53 39.52 -27.09
CA GLY A 70 0.67 39.64 -25.68
C GLY A 70 -0.13 40.76 -24.97
N GLY A 71 -0.26 40.56 -23.68
CA GLY A 71 -0.66 41.56 -22.71
C GLY A 71 -0.10 41.13 -21.35
N GLY A 72 1.05 41.74 -21.00
CA GLY A 72 1.63 41.58 -19.68
C GLY A 72 0.81 42.31 -18.61
N HIS A 73 0.65 41.68 -17.46
CA HIS A 73 0.37 42.39 -16.22
C HIS A 73 1.28 41.85 -15.11
N GLY A 74 2.06 42.74 -14.59
CA GLY A 74 3.02 42.52 -13.52
C GLY A 74 2.38 42.45 -12.14
N GLY A 75 3.06 41.70 -11.33
CA GLY A 75 3.42 41.97 -9.97
C GLY A 75 2.36 42.02 -8.88
N GLY A 76 2.46 41.08 -7.97
CA GLY A 76 1.89 41.17 -6.64
C GLY A 76 2.15 39.93 -5.85
N HIS A 77 3.32 39.86 -5.18
CA HIS A 77 3.57 38.86 -4.14
C HIS A 77 2.66 39.17 -2.93
N GLY A 78 1.53 38.49 -2.85
CA GLY A 78 0.73 38.38 -1.64
C GLY A 78 0.59 36.90 -1.34
N GLY A 79 1.22 36.43 -0.27
CA GLY A 79 1.09 35.06 0.21
C GLY A 79 -0.33 34.78 0.69
N GLY A 80 -1.20 34.37 -0.23
CA GLY A 80 -2.46 33.72 0.04
C GLY A 80 -2.24 32.22 -0.19
N HIS A 81 -2.58 31.42 0.77
CA HIS A 81 -2.74 29.97 0.56
C HIS A 81 -3.86 29.80 -0.46
N GLY A 82 -3.53 29.62 -1.74
CA GLY A 82 -4.50 29.39 -2.81
C GLY A 82 -5.24 28.09 -2.49
N GLN A 83 -6.57 28.17 -2.36
CA GLN A 83 -7.44 27.00 -2.29
C GLN A 83 -7.37 26.25 -3.62
N VAL A 84 -7.49 24.92 -3.57
CA VAL A 84 -7.76 24.08 -4.74
C VAL A 84 -9.08 24.53 -5.36
N ASP A 85 -9.18 24.47 -6.68
CA ASP A 85 -10.43 24.77 -7.39
C ASP A 85 -11.42 23.61 -7.19
N GLU A 86 -12.31 23.75 -6.23
CA GLU A 86 -13.37 22.78 -5.97
C GLU A 86 -14.31 22.59 -7.18
N GLY A 87 -14.46 23.61 -8.03
CA GLY A 87 -15.25 23.51 -9.26
C GLY A 87 -14.64 22.49 -10.22
N LEU A 88 -13.33 22.55 -10.38
CA LEU A 88 -12.60 21.58 -11.21
C LEU A 88 -12.73 20.13 -10.67
N LEU A 89 -12.64 19.94 -9.35
CA LEU A 89 -12.85 18.62 -8.76
C LEU A 89 -14.27 18.08 -8.97
N ARG A 90 -15.28 18.98 -8.93
CA ARG A 90 -16.67 18.60 -9.23
C ARG A 90 -16.86 18.24 -10.71
N ASP A 91 -16.20 18.94 -11.62
CA ASP A 91 -16.23 18.61 -13.04
C ASP A 91 -15.58 17.24 -13.28
N TRP A 92 -14.41 16.99 -12.69
CA TRP A 92 -13.75 15.68 -12.76
C TRP A 92 -14.58 14.54 -12.16
N LEU A 93 -15.26 14.79 -11.04
CA LEU A 93 -16.20 13.85 -10.44
C LEU A 93 -17.34 13.49 -11.39
N ALA A 94 -17.97 14.50 -12.01
CA ALA A 94 -19.10 14.29 -12.92
C ALA A 94 -18.68 13.49 -14.16
N ASP A 95 -17.54 13.83 -14.75
CA ASP A 95 -17.02 13.11 -15.91
C ASP A 95 -16.61 11.67 -15.53
N THR A 96 -15.96 11.47 -14.36
CA THR A 96 -15.61 10.13 -13.86
C THR A 96 -16.84 9.27 -13.62
N TYR A 97 -17.90 9.84 -13.04
CA TYR A 97 -19.15 9.11 -12.84
C TYR A 97 -19.82 8.75 -14.16
N THR A 98 -19.65 9.56 -15.22
CA THR A 98 -20.14 9.24 -16.57
C THR A 98 -19.55 7.94 -17.12
N SER A 99 -18.27 7.63 -16.84
CA SER A 99 -17.68 6.36 -17.24
C SER A 99 -18.25 5.16 -16.46
N LEU A 100 -18.48 5.33 -15.16
CA LEU A 100 -19.12 4.29 -14.33
C LEU A 100 -20.56 4.01 -14.79
N ASP A 101 -21.33 5.08 -15.11
CA ASP A 101 -22.68 4.93 -15.64
C ASP A 101 -22.69 4.21 -16.99
N ALA A 102 -21.77 4.55 -17.88
CA ALA A 102 -21.64 3.89 -19.20
C ALA A 102 -21.24 2.41 -19.10
N MET A 103 -20.56 2.00 -18.05
CA MET A 103 -20.19 0.60 -17.78
C MET A 103 -21.30 -0.20 -17.08
N THR A 104 -22.34 0.44 -16.56
CA THR A 104 -23.36 -0.22 -15.73
C THR A 104 -24.52 -0.71 -16.57
N ASP A 105 -24.87 -1.99 -16.42
CA ASP A 105 -26.09 -2.54 -17.04
C ASP A 105 -27.33 -2.00 -16.27
N PRO A 106 -28.23 -1.30 -16.94
CA PRO A 106 -29.37 -0.67 -16.26
C PRO A 106 -30.42 -1.66 -15.73
N ALA A 107 -30.42 -2.91 -16.18
CA ALA A 107 -31.39 -3.91 -15.73
C ALA A 107 -30.95 -4.62 -14.47
N THR A 108 -29.66 -4.78 -14.27
CA THR A 108 -29.05 -5.44 -13.11
C THR A 108 -28.45 -4.45 -12.10
N GLY A 109 -28.10 -3.25 -12.56
CA GLY A 109 -27.33 -2.29 -11.79
C GLY A 109 -25.87 -2.74 -11.54
N LEU A 110 -25.38 -3.75 -12.27
CA LEU A 110 -24.01 -4.23 -12.13
C LEU A 110 -23.09 -3.50 -13.09
N VAL A 111 -22.01 -2.94 -12.57
CA VAL A 111 -20.96 -2.28 -13.35
C VAL A 111 -20.03 -3.33 -13.95
N ALA A 112 -19.65 -3.18 -15.21
CA ALA A 112 -18.60 -3.97 -15.83
C ALA A 112 -17.22 -3.60 -15.28
N ASP A 113 -16.24 -4.48 -15.41
CA ASP A 113 -14.86 -4.25 -14.96
C ASP A 113 -14.20 -3.05 -15.66
N ASN A 114 -14.41 -2.91 -16.96
CA ASN A 114 -13.84 -1.82 -17.74
C ASN A 114 -14.64 -1.50 -19.01
N ILE A 115 -14.35 -0.31 -19.59
CA ILE A 115 -14.90 0.15 -20.86
C ILE A 115 -13.83 0.89 -21.67
N ALA A 116 -13.92 0.86 -23.01
CA ALA A 116 -13.02 1.64 -23.87
C ALA A 116 -13.29 3.16 -23.76
N GLY A 117 -12.27 3.97 -24.03
CA GLY A 117 -12.27 5.41 -23.83
C GLY A 117 -13.35 6.22 -24.57
N ALA A 118 -13.95 5.63 -25.61
CA ALA A 118 -15.08 6.26 -26.33
C ALA A 118 -16.43 6.08 -25.61
N LEU A 119 -16.48 5.36 -24.48
CA LEU A 119 -17.69 5.05 -23.70
C LEU A 119 -18.77 4.31 -24.50
N ASP A 120 -18.39 3.54 -25.54
CA ASP A 120 -19.33 2.67 -26.25
C ASP A 120 -19.68 1.46 -25.38
N PRO A 121 -20.93 1.29 -24.93
CA PRO A 121 -21.33 0.15 -24.08
C PRO A 121 -21.02 -1.22 -24.69
N ALA A 122 -20.92 -1.32 -26.01
CA ALA A 122 -20.53 -2.56 -26.66
C ALA A 122 -19.06 -2.98 -26.40
N THR A 123 -18.26 -2.08 -25.83
CA THR A 123 -16.86 -2.33 -25.47
C THR A 123 -16.68 -2.61 -23.97
N ALA A 124 -17.75 -2.56 -23.19
CA ALA A 124 -17.70 -2.91 -21.78
C ALA A 124 -17.35 -4.40 -21.62
N SER A 125 -16.58 -4.73 -20.58
CA SER A 125 -16.23 -6.12 -20.28
C SER A 125 -17.48 -6.94 -19.94
N ALA A 126 -17.47 -8.22 -20.27
CA ALA A 126 -18.56 -9.12 -19.93
C ALA A 126 -18.35 -9.82 -18.58
N TYR A 127 -17.67 -9.14 -17.65
CA TYR A 127 -17.45 -9.61 -16.28
C TYR A 127 -17.32 -8.42 -15.32
N THR A 128 -17.61 -8.70 -14.06
CA THR A 128 -17.50 -7.80 -12.91
C THR A 128 -17.03 -8.58 -11.67
N SER A 129 -16.56 -7.85 -10.65
CA SER A 129 -16.15 -8.42 -9.37
C SER A 129 -16.92 -7.77 -8.21
N PRO A 130 -16.90 -8.37 -7.01
CA PRO A 130 -17.46 -7.72 -5.83
C PRO A 130 -16.84 -6.35 -5.54
N THR A 131 -15.52 -6.16 -5.78
CA THR A 131 -14.87 -4.85 -5.66
C THR A 131 -15.48 -3.82 -6.59
N ASN A 132 -15.65 -4.17 -7.87
CA ASN A 132 -16.24 -3.27 -8.87
C ASN A 132 -17.66 -2.85 -8.48
N ILE A 133 -18.47 -3.81 -8.05
CA ILE A 133 -19.85 -3.56 -7.60
C ILE A 133 -19.85 -2.66 -6.35
N GLY A 134 -18.98 -2.92 -5.39
CA GLY A 134 -18.78 -2.08 -4.22
C GLY A 134 -18.39 -0.66 -4.60
N GLY A 135 -17.42 -0.52 -5.52
CA GLY A 135 -16.98 0.77 -6.08
C GLY A 135 -18.12 1.58 -6.68
N TYR A 136 -18.96 0.93 -7.46
CA TYR A 136 -20.13 1.59 -8.04
C TYR A 136 -21.15 2.03 -6.97
N LEU A 137 -21.37 1.22 -5.92
CA LEU A 137 -22.29 1.56 -4.84
C LEU A 137 -21.85 2.83 -4.10
N TRP A 138 -20.58 2.92 -3.62
CA TRP A 138 -20.13 4.13 -2.94
C TRP A 138 -20.03 5.33 -3.89
N SER A 139 -19.66 5.10 -5.14
CA SER A 139 -19.60 6.16 -6.15
C SER A 139 -20.98 6.78 -6.43
N THR A 140 -22.04 5.95 -6.42
CA THR A 140 -23.42 6.42 -6.58
C THR A 140 -23.87 7.26 -5.37
N VAL A 141 -23.46 6.91 -4.16
CA VAL A 141 -23.70 7.72 -2.95
C VAL A 141 -22.98 9.07 -3.06
N VAL A 142 -21.69 9.08 -3.39
CA VAL A 142 -20.91 10.33 -3.57
C VAL A 142 -21.49 11.22 -4.66
N ALA A 143 -21.88 10.63 -5.81
CA ALA A 143 -22.49 11.37 -6.92
C ALA A 143 -23.81 12.04 -6.50
N ARG A 144 -24.60 11.40 -5.65
CA ARG A 144 -25.81 11.98 -5.05
C ARG A 144 -25.45 13.15 -4.12
N ASP A 145 -24.53 12.93 -3.19
CA ASP A 145 -24.21 13.90 -2.12
C ASP A 145 -23.59 15.17 -2.69
N LEU A 146 -22.82 15.05 -3.75
CA LEU A 146 -22.20 16.18 -4.45
C LEU A 146 -23.04 16.73 -5.62
N GLY A 147 -24.26 16.19 -5.82
CA GLY A 147 -25.25 16.74 -6.75
C GLY A 147 -25.00 16.41 -8.22
N VAL A 148 -24.23 15.39 -8.53
CA VAL A 148 -24.09 14.82 -9.88
C VAL A 148 -25.34 14.02 -10.26
N LEU A 149 -25.90 13.28 -9.28
CA LEU A 149 -27.18 12.59 -9.42
C LEU A 149 -28.25 13.23 -8.53
N ASP A 150 -29.51 13.18 -8.97
CA ASP A 150 -30.59 13.48 -8.04
C ASP A 150 -30.85 12.27 -7.09
N ALA A 151 -31.45 12.57 -5.93
CA ALA A 151 -31.63 11.56 -4.87
C ALA A 151 -32.59 10.42 -5.26
N ALA A 152 -33.48 10.63 -6.22
CA ALA A 152 -34.39 9.58 -6.67
C ALA A 152 -33.68 8.60 -7.63
N ASP A 153 -32.90 9.14 -8.57
CA ASP A 153 -32.10 8.34 -9.51
C ASP A 153 -31.04 7.52 -8.76
N ALA A 154 -30.33 8.15 -7.82
CA ALA A 154 -29.33 7.44 -7.00
C ALA A 154 -29.96 6.27 -6.23
N ARG A 155 -31.11 6.51 -5.60
CA ARG A 155 -31.84 5.46 -4.88
C ARG A 155 -32.31 4.32 -5.79
N GLU A 156 -32.81 4.64 -7.00
CA GLU A 156 -33.23 3.61 -7.96
C GLU A 156 -32.06 2.74 -8.38
N ARG A 157 -30.90 3.33 -8.69
CA ARG A 157 -29.66 2.61 -9.02
C ARG A 157 -29.20 1.72 -7.89
N LEU A 158 -29.07 2.24 -6.67
CA LEU A 158 -28.70 1.46 -5.48
C LEU A 158 -29.67 0.31 -5.21
N ALA A 159 -30.98 0.55 -5.33
CA ALA A 159 -32.00 -0.47 -5.12
C ALA A 159 -31.91 -1.58 -6.18
N THR A 160 -31.62 -1.24 -7.43
CA THR A 160 -31.45 -2.21 -8.52
C THR A 160 -30.24 -3.11 -8.25
N THR A 161 -29.10 -2.52 -7.90
CA THR A 161 -27.87 -3.26 -7.57
C THR A 161 -28.07 -4.20 -6.36
N LEU A 162 -28.66 -3.69 -5.26
CA LEU A 162 -28.94 -4.51 -4.08
C LEU A 162 -29.92 -5.66 -4.41
N GLY A 163 -30.94 -5.39 -5.22
CA GLY A 163 -31.90 -6.41 -5.68
C GLY A 163 -31.23 -7.54 -6.47
N THR A 164 -30.27 -7.21 -7.31
CA THR A 164 -29.46 -8.18 -8.05
C THR A 164 -28.54 -8.96 -7.11
N LEU A 165 -27.78 -8.29 -6.25
CA LEU A 165 -26.90 -8.93 -5.25
C LEU A 165 -27.66 -9.95 -4.38
N ALA A 166 -28.90 -9.65 -4.00
CA ALA A 166 -29.73 -10.55 -3.20
C ALA A 166 -30.08 -11.88 -3.90
N THR A 167 -29.97 -11.93 -5.22
CA THR A 167 -30.29 -13.11 -6.04
C THR A 167 -29.09 -13.79 -6.68
N MET A 168 -27.92 -13.15 -6.64
CA MET A 168 -26.66 -13.71 -7.16
C MET A 168 -26.26 -14.95 -6.36
N ASP A 169 -25.64 -15.88 -7.06
CA ASP A 169 -25.09 -17.09 -6.44
C ASP A 169 -23.90 -16.73 -5.53
N ARG A 170 -23.87 -17.31 -4.33
CA ARG A 170 -22.88 -17.06 -3.28
C ARG A 170 -22.51 -18.35 -2.57
N HIS A 171 -21.41 -18.38 -1.87
CA HIS A 171 -21.06 -19.49 -1.00
C HIS A 171 -22.02 -19.54 0.21
N ASP A 172 -22.88 -20.55 0.26
CA ASP A 172 -23.99 -20.67 1.22
C ASP A 172 -23.56 -20.55 2.69
N ALA A 173 -22.43 -21.14 3.05
CA ALA A 173 -21.99 -21.20 4.45
C ALA A 173 -21.37 -19.89 4.97
N SER A 174 -20.80 -19.06 4.10
CA SER A 174 -20.14 -17.80 4.49
C SER A 174 -20.80 -16.56 3.94
N GLY A 175 -21.74 -16.69 2.99
CA GLY A 175 -22.35 -15.57 2.31
C GLY A 175 -21.45 -14.80 1.38
N MET A 176 -20.20 -15.25 1.19
CA MET A 176 -19.22 -14.58 0.35
C MET A 176 -19.55 -14.74 -1.13
N PHE A 177 -19.28 -13.68 -1.90
CA PHE A 177 -19.49 -13.64 -3.35
C PHE A 177 -18.27 -14.23 -4.08
N TYR A 178 -18.53 -14.86 -5.23
CA TYR A 178 -17.48 -15.29 -6.15
C TYR A 178 -16.82 -14.10 -6.84
N ASN A 179 -15.65 -14.30 -7.40
CA ASN A 179 -14.90 -13.16 -7.95
C ASN A 179 -15.48 -12.62 -9.25
N TRP A 180 -16.10 -13.50 -10.08
CA TRP A 180 -16.51 -13.09 -11.42
C TRP A 180 -17.96 -13.41 -11.72
N TYR A 181 -18.68 -12.34 -12.11
CA TYR A 181 -20.08 -12.42 -12.54
C TYR A 181 -20.25 -11.70 -13.89
N ASP A 182 -21.21 -12.14 -14.67
CA ASP A 182 -21.69 -11.45 -15.86
C ASP A 182 -22.55 -10.24 -15.44
N PRO A 183 -22.17 -9.01 -15.78
CA PRO A 183 -22.90 -7.82 -15.34
C PRO A 183 -24.32 -7.74 -15.92
N ALA A 184 -24.60 -8.31 -17.08
CA ALA A 184 -25.92 -8.27 -17.69
C ALA A 184 -26.92 -9.25 -17.07
N THR A 185 -26.45 -10.28 -16.36
CA THR A 185 -27.32 -11.34 -15.82
C THR A 185 -27.16 -11.61 -14.34
N GLY A 186 -26.06 -11.19 -13.72
CA GLY A 186 -25.68 -11.56 -12.35
C GLY A 186 -25.28 -13.02 -12.18
N ALA A 187 -25.13 -13.78 -13.25
CA ALA A 187 -24.69 -15.17 -13.20
C ALA A 187 -23.16 -15.26 -13.03
N ARG A 188 -22.69 -16.32 -12.35
CA ARG A 188 -21.25 -16.60 -12.29
C ARG A 188 -20.68 -16.81 -13.69
N VAL A 189 -19.43 -16.34 -13.91
CA VAL A 189 -18.68 -16.59 -15.13
C VAL A 189 -17.99 -17.94 -15.02
N ASP A 190 -18.45 -18.93 -15.77
CA ASP A 190 -17.87 -20.29 -15.80
C ASP A 190 -16.72 -20.42 -16.81
N THR A 191 -16.68 -19.55 -17.80
CA THR A 191 -15.64 -19.49 -18.84
C THR A 191 -15.33 -18.04 -19.19
N TRP A 192 -14.05 -17.73 -19.38
CA TRP A 192 -13.63 -16.40 -19.78
C TRP A 192 -14.21 -16.03 -21.15
N PRO A 193 -14.83 -14.85 -21.29
CA PRO A 193 -15.50 -14.45 -22.54
C PRO A 193 -14.58 -14.36 -23.76
N GLY A 194 -13.28 -14.13 -23.56
CA GLY A 194 -12.32 -13.93 -24.65
C GLY A 194 -11.81 -15.21 -25.30
N ASP A 195 -11.49 -16.23 -24.50
CA ASP A 195 -10.80 -17.45 -24.97
C ASP A 195 -11.49 -18.75 -24.59
N GLY A 196 -12.57 -18.69 -23.80
CA GLY A 196 -13.33 -19.87 -23.34
C GLY A 196 -12.61 -20.73 -22.31
N THR A 197 -11.52 -20.22 -21.70
CA THR A 197 -10.84 -20.89 -20.58
C THR A 197 -11.79 -21.01 -19.39
N VAL A 198 -11.78 -22.15 -18.71
CA VAL A 198 -12.61 -22.39 -17.52
C VAL A 198 -12.16 -21.47 -16.38
N VAL A 199 -13.12 -20.81 -15.74
CA VAL A 199 -12.90 -20.00 -14.53
C VAL A 199 -12.95 -20.91 -13.31
N GLU A 200 -11.89 -20.93 -12.49
CA GLU A 200 -11.92 -21.51 -11.17
C GLU A 200 -12.61 -20.53 -10.23
N HIS A 201 -13.78 -20.92 -9.69
CA HIS A 201 -14.64 -20.01 -8.90
C HIS A 201 -13.99 -19.62 -7.57
N PHE A 202 -13.24 -18.55 -7.59
CA PHE A 202 -12.51 -18.00 -6.45
C PHE A 202 -13.39 -17.05 -5.64
N LEU A 203 -13.22 -17.09 -4.33
CA LEU A 203 -13.86 -16.17 -3.38
C LEU A 203 -12.75 -15.39 -2.67
N SER A 204 -12.48 -14.20 -3.15
CA SER A 204 -11.44 -13.32 -2.65
C SER A 204 -11.82 -12.68 -1.33
N SER A 205 -10.90 -12.64 -0.37
CA SER A 205 -11.14 -11.92 0.89
C SER A 205 -11.19 -10.41 0.71
N VAL A 206 -10.35 -9.89 -0.19
CA VAL A 206 -10.26 -8.45 -0.42
C VAL A 206 -11.46 -7.93 -1.23
N ASP A 207 -11.85 -8.63 -2.30
CA ASP A 207 -13.01 -8.21 -3.10
C ASP A 207 -14.30 -8.21 -2.28
N ASN A 208 -14.51 -9.25 -1.47
CA ASN A 208 -15.62 -9.27 -0.53
C ASN A 208 -15.52 -8.19 0.54
N GLY A 209 -14.31 -7.82 0.97
CA GLY A 209 -14.06 -6.71 1.88
C GLY A 209 -14.56 -5.37 1.34
N TRP A 210 -14.23 -5.07 0.09
CA TRP A 210 -14.67 -3.83 -0.54
C TRP A 210 -16.18 -3.78 -0.76
N LEU A 211 -16.80 -4.88 -1.20
CA LEU A 211 -18.26 -4.95 -1.32
C LEU A 211 -18.94 -4.78 0.04
N ALA A 212 -18.45 -5.45 1.07
CA ALA A 212 -19.02 -5.35 2.42
C ALA A 212 -18.93 -3.93 2.98
N ALA A 213 -17.79 -3.24 2.79
CA ALA A 213 -17.64 -1.84 3.16
C ALA A 213 -18.64 -0.93 2.40
N ALA A 214 -18.84 -1.17 1.10
CA ALA A 214 -19.83 -0.45 0.30
C ALA A 214 -21.28 -0.70 0.76
N LEU A 215 -21.61 -1.91 1.20
CA LEU A 215 -22.93 -2.20 1.77
C LEU A 215 -23.18 -1.42 3.05
N ARG A 216 -22.14 -1.18 3.88
CA ARG A 216 -22.23 -0.30 5.06
C ARG A 216 -22.46 1.15 4.64
N VAL A 217 -21.74 1.65 3.60
CA VAL A 217 -21.99 2.98 3.02
C VAL A 217 -23.46 3.14 2.64
N VAL A 218 -24.02 2.20 1.87
CA VAL A 218 -25.42 2.29 1.43
C VAL A 218 -26.39 2.22 2.60
N ALA A 219 -26.12 1.35 3.58
CA ALA A 219 -27.00 1.19 4.74
C ALA A 219 -27.11 2.45 5.59
N GLU A 220 -26.04 3.25 5.68
CA GLU A 220 -26.04 4.51 6.44
C GLU A 220 -26.50 5.68 5.59
N ALA A 221 -26.00 5.78 4.36
CA ALA A 221 -26.27 6.90 3.48
C ALA A 221 -27.71 6.92 2.91
N GLU A 222 -28.39 5.76 2.77
CA GLU A 222 -29.75 5.66 2.23
C GLU A 222 -30.66 4.86 3.17
N PRO A 223 -31.27 5.49 4.17
CA PRO A 223 -32.08 4.80 5.20
C PRO A 223 -33.23 3.95 4.65
N THR A 224 -33.73 4.24 3.44
CA THR A 224 -34.81 3.47 2.83
C THR A 224 -34.34 2.11 2.29
N LEU A 225 -33.06 1.94 2.06
CA LEU A 225 -32.39 0.70 1.60
C LEU A 225 -31.58 0.02 2.69
N ALA A 226 -31.51 0.63 3.88
CA ALA A 226 -30.67 0.15 4.98
C ALA A 226 -30.94 -1.31 5.38
N ALA A 227 -32.20 -1.75 5.36
CA ALA A 227 -32.55 -3.12 5.72
C ALA A 227 -32.02 -4.15 4.70
N ASP A 228 -32.07 -3.83 3.41
CA ASP A 228 -31.61 -4.71 2.34
C ASP A 228 -30.08 -4.77 2.32
N ALA A 229 -29.42 -3.62 2.44
CA ALA A 229 -27.96 -3.55 2.49
C ALA A 229 -27.38 -4.27 3.73
N ARG A 230 -27.98 -4.07 4.92
CA ARG A 230 -27.59 -4.79 6.14
C ARG A 230 -27.83 -6.28 6.03
N ALA A 231 -28.94 -6.72 5.46
CA ALA A 231 -29.22 -8.15 5.29
C ALA A 231 -28.16 -8.86 4.41
N LEU A 232 -27.62 -8.18 3.42
CA LEU A 232 -26.49 -8.67 2.62
C LEU A 232 -25.20 -8.68 3.46
N TYR A 233 -24.85 -7.58 4.10
CA TYR A 233 -23.66 -7.45 4.94
C TYR A 233 -23.65 -8.47 6.08
N ASP A 234 -24.72 -8.57 6.87
CA ASP A 234 -24.83 -9.46 8.03
C ASP A 234 -24.74 -10.95 7.66
N SER A 235 -24.91 -11.29 6.38
CA SER A 235 -24.72 -12.65 5.87
C SER A 235 -23.28 -12.99 5.50
N MET A 236 -22.38 -12.01 5.45
CA MET A 236 -20.98 -12.18 5.06
C MET A 236 -20.10 -12.46 6.27
N HIS A 237 -19.49 -13.64 6.35
CA HIS A 237 -18.70 -14.09 7.51
C HIS A 237 -17.21 -14.11 7.22
N PHE A 238 -16.50 -13.03 7.58
CA PHE A 238 -15.05 -12.86 7.33
C PHE A 238 -14.18 -13.86 8.10
N GLY A 239 -14.70 -14.46 9.16
CA GLY A 239 -14.02 -15.52 9.92
C GLY A 239 -13.61 -16.72 9.06
N ILE A 240 -14.25 -16.95 7.90
CA ILE A 240 -13.85 -18.02 6.98
C ILE A 240 -12.44 -17.83 6.42
N TYR A 241 -12.00 -16.60 6.22
CA TYR A 241 -10.66 -16.28 5.71
C TYR A 241 -9.56 -16.34 6.79
N TYR A 242 -9.95 -16.34 8.07
CA TYR A 242 -9.01 -16.29 9.17
C TYR A 242 -8.32 -17.65 9.40
N ASN A 243 -7.00 -17.67 9.35
CA ASN A 243 -6.18 -18.80 9.74
C ASN A 243 -5.58 -18.56 11.13
N PRO A 244 -6.08 -19.17 12.22
CA PRO A 244 -5.57 -18.95 13.56
C PRO A 244 -4.10 -19.39 13.75
N GLU A 245 -3.58 -20.23 12.84
CA GLU A 245 -2.19 -20.72 12.85
C GLU A 245 -1.31 -19.96 11.84
N GLY A 246 -1.74 -18.78 11.35
CA GLY A 246 -1.02 -18.00 10.34
C GLY A 246 0.38 -17.55 10.79
N ARG A 247 0.54 -17.21 12.08
CA ARG A 247 1.80 -16.80 12.71
C ARG A 247 2.03 -17.58 14.00
N PRO A 248 2.43 -18.87 13.89
CA PRO A 248 2.62 -19.73 15.06
C PRO A 248 3.76 -19.25 15.97
N ASP A 249 4.73 -18.51 15.43
CA ASP A 249 5.82 -17.86 16.16
C ASP A 249 5.33 -16.76 17.11
N LEU A 250 4.23 -16.09 16.78
CA LEU A 250 3.60 -15.04 17.59
C LEU A 250 2.34 -15.52 18.33
N GLY A 251 1.81 -16.68 17.97
CA GLY A 251 0.56 -17.21 18.51
C GLY A 251 -0.69 -16.44 18.04
N VAL A 252 -0.63 -15.78 16.86
CA VAL A 252 -1.74 -15.07 16.25
C VAL A 252 -2.01 -15.58 14.85
N GLY A 253 -3.20 -15.32 14.33
CA GLY A 253 -3.57 -15.72 12.99
C GLY A 253 -3.36 -14.63 11.95
N LEU A 254 -3.57 -15.01 10.68
CA LEU A 254 -3.53 -14.14 9.50
C LEU A 254 -4.72 -14.42 8.60
N LEU A 255 -5.05 -13.46 7.74
CA LEU A 255 -6.00 -13.66 6.66
C LEU A 255 -5.38 -14.43 5.51
N ARG A 256 -6.14 -15.36 4.95
CA ARG A 256 -5.82 -16.01 3.67
C ARG A 256 -6.28 -15.11 2.52
N GLY A 257 -5.65 -15.24 1.36
CA GLY A 257 -6.01 -14.52 0.15
C GLY A 257 -7.45 -14.78 -0.30
N GLY A 258 -7.94 -15.99 -0.07
CA GLY A 258 -9.29 -16.42 -0.39
C GLY A 258 -9.43 -17.93 -0.35
N PHE A 259 -10.50 -18.44 -0.95
CA PHE A 259 -10.74 -19.87 -1.06
C PHE A 259 -11.55 -20.22 -2.34
N TRP A 260 -11.62 -21.49 -2.62
CA TRP A 260 -12.50 -22.11 -3.63
C TRP A 260 -13.39 -23.13 -2.95
N ASP A 261 -14.61 -23.28 -3.40
CA ASP A 261 -15.53 -24.35 -2.98
C ASP A 261 -15.18 -25.71 -3.62
N GLU A 262 -14.53 -25.70 -4.77
CA GLU A 262 -13.95 -26.87 -5.44
C GLU A 262 -12.42 -26.79 -5.45
N GLN A 263 -11.75 -27.96 -5.50
CA GLN A 263 -10.28 -28.00 -5.50
C GLN A 263 -9.72 -27.37 -6.79
N PRO A 264 -8.97 -26.26 -6.69
CA PRO A 264 -8.36 -25.61 -7.85
C PRO A 264 -7.18 -26.41 -8.39
N SER A 265 -6.73 -26.04 -9.59
CA SER A 265 -5.54 -26.63 -10.22
C SER A 265 -4.24 -26.19 -9.54
N GLY A 266 -4.25 -25.03 -8.88
CA GLY A 266 -3.11 -24.42 -8.19
C GLY A 266 -2.90 -24.91 -6.77
N CYS A 267 -2.01 -24.23 -6.04
CA CYS A 267 -1.71 -24.52 -4.64
C CYS A 267 -2.93 -24.19 -3.75
N SER A 268 -3.41 -25.19 -3.01
CA SER A 268 -4.52 -24.98 -2.06
C SER A 268 -4.38 -25.86 -0.82
N VAL A 269 -5.02 -25.42 0.27
CA VAL A 269 -5.05 -26.10 1.56
C VAL A 269 -6.50 -26.39 1.94
N PRO A 270 -6.92 -27.66 2.08
CA PRO A 270 -8.28 -27.98 2.48
C PRO A 270 -8.53 -27.59 3.95
N GLY A 271 -9.74 -27.06 4.23
CA GLY A 271 -10.16 -26.73 5.58
C GLY A 271 -11.50 -25.97 5.57
N ASN A 272 -11.97 -25.57 6.73
CA ASN A 272 -13.11 -24.67 6.89
C ASN A 272 -13.14 -24.12 8.33
N TYR A 273 -12.78 -22.86 8.52
CA TYR A 273 -12.68 -22.24 9.87
C TYR A 273 -14.04 -21.79 10.45
N THR A 274 -15.09 -21.74 9.63
CA THR A 274 -16.46 -21.45 10.10
C THR A 274 -17.26 -22.72 10.42
N GLY A 275 -16.71 -23.91 10.07
CA GLY A 275 -17.46 -25.17 10.06
C GLY A 275 -18.25 -25.35 8.75
N GLY A 276 -18.83 -26.50 8.53
CA GLY A 276 -19.56 -26.85 7.30
C GLY A 276 -18.75 -27.66 6.31
N GLU A 277 -19.02 -27.49 5.00
CA GLU A 277 -18.33 -28.22 3.94
C GLU A 277 -16.87 -27.80 3.78
N THR A 278 -16.04 -28.71 3.26
CA THR A 278 -14.63 -28.42 3.03
C THR A 278 -14.50 -27.43 1.89
N VAL A 279 -13.70 -26.38 2.14
CA VAL A 279 -13.25 -25.42 1.12
C VAL A 279 -11.74 -25.55 0.93
N TYR A 280 -11.21 -24.95 -0.12
CA TYR A 280 -9.79 -25.00 -0.47
C TYR A 280 -9.20 -23.60 -0.40
N TYR A 281 -8.44 -23.33 0.66
CA TYR A 281 -7.82 -22.02 0.89
C TYR A 281 -6.59 -21.81 0.02
N THR A 282 -6.28 -20.55 -0.28
CA THR A 282 -4.99 -20.17 -0.84
C THR A 282 -3.83 -20.63 0.07
N CYS A 283 -2.68 -20.99 -0.53
CA CYS A 283 -1.48 -21.34 0.24
C CYS A 283 -0.82 -20.14 0.91
N HIS A 284 -1.06 -18.95 0.41
CA HIS A 284 -0.54 -17.70 0.95
C HIS A 284 -1.52 -17.02 1.90
N HIS A 285 -0.98 -16.11 2.69
CA HIS A 285 -1.72 -15.18 3.54
C HIS A 285 -1.46 -13.75 3.09
N TYR A 286 -2.38 -12.87 3.38
CA TYR A 286 -2.14 -11.44 3.34
C TYR A 286 -1.43 -11.05 4.64
N ASP A 287 -0.11 -11.04 4.62
CA ASP A 287 0.74 -10.87 5.78
C ASP A 287 1.48 -9.53 5.84
N THR A 288 1.29 -8.67 4.82
CA THR A 288 1.83 -7.30 4.79
C THR A 288 0.84 -6.32 5.41
N THR A 289 1.30 -5.45 6.30
CA THR A 289 0.43 -4.46 6.98
C THR A 289 -0.08 -3.41 6.00
N VAL A 290 0.81 -2.85 5.18
CA VAL A 290 0.46 -1.87 4.15
C VAL A 290 0.00 -2.62 2.90
N SER A 291 -1.25 -3.01 2.89
CA SER A 291 -1.93 -3.71 1.80
C SER A 291 -3.41 -3.34 1.83
N GLU A 292 -4.05 -3.26 0.67
CA GLU A 292 -5.49 -3.02 0.56
C GLU A 292 -6.34 -4.05 1.31
N THR A 293 -5.80 -5.25 1.45
CA THR A 293 -6.48 -6.39 2.08
C THR A 293 -6.85 -6.18 3.53
N ARG A 294 -6.26 -5.16 4.19
CA ARG A 294 -6.60 -4.81 5.58
C ARG A 294 -8.06 -4.39 5.76
N ILE A 295 -8.79 -4.00 4.69
CA ILE A 295 -10.23 -3.73 4.79
C ILE A 295 -11.01 -4.96 5.27
N ALA A 296 -10.72 -6.15 4.73
CA ALA A 296 -11.35 -7.39 5.16
C ALA A 296 -11.00 -7.77 6.60
N LEU A 297 -9.76 -7.49 7.03
CA LEU A 297 -9.34 -7.68 8.42
C LEU A 297 -10.09 -6.73 9.36
N TYR A 298 -10.24 -5.47 8.98
CA TYR A 298 -10.96 -4.47 9.76
C TYR A 298 -12.42 -4.85 9.98
N LEU A 299 -13.10 -5.29 8.92
CA LEU A 299 -14.49 -5.76 9.00
C LEU A 299 -14.61 -7.01 9.89
N GLY A 300 -13.73 -8.00 9.70
CA GLY A 300 -13.74 -9.20 10.55
C GLY A 300 -13.45 -8.93 12.03
N ILE A 301 -12.64 -7.93 12.36
CA ILE A 301 -12.43 -7.46 13.74
C ILE A 301 -13.70 -6.74 14.24
N THR A 302 -14.30 -5.89 13.41
CA THR A 302 -15.53 -5.17 13.73
C THR A 302 -16.66 -6.13 14.07
N ASP A 303 -16.86 -7.17 13.28
CA ASP A 303 -17.91 -8.17 13.50
C ASP A 303 -17.57 -9.16 14.64
N GLY A 304 -16.36 -9.09 15.20
CA GLY A 304 -15.88 -9.98 16.27
C GLY A 304 -15.60 -11.41 15.81
N GLU A 305 -15.49 -11.63 14.51
CA GLU A 305 -15.16 -12.93 13.91
C GLU A 305 -13.65 -13.17 13.85
N ILE A 306 -12.85 -12.09 13.86
CA ILE A 306 -11.40 -12.13 13.86
C ILE A 306 -10.88 -11.44 15.13
N PRO A 307 -9.96 -12.08 15.87
CA PRO A 307 -9.35 -11.45 17.04
C PRO A 307 -8.58 -10.18 16.67
N PRO A 308 -8.68 -9.09 17.43
CA PRO A 308 -7.99 -7.83 17.12
C PRO A 308 -6.47 -7.97 17.08
N GLU A 309 -5.88 -8.94 17.78
CA GLU A 309 -4.47 -9.24 17.76
C GLU A 309 -3.97 -9.71 16.38
N ALA A 310 -4.85 -10.17 15.49
CA ALA A 310 -4.51 -10.54 14.12
C ALA A 310 -3.91 -9.36 13.33
N TYR A 311 -4.34 -8.13 13.60
CA TYR A 311 -3.75 -6.93 13.03
C TYR A 311 -2.23 -6.83 13.31
N TYR A 312 -1.80 -7.20 14.51
CA TYR A 312 -0.40 -7.19 14.90
C TYR A 312 0.40 -8.39 14.37
N GLY A 313 -0.26 -9.37 13.78
CA GLY A 313 0.37 -10.51 13.12
C GLY A 313 1.03 -10.19 11.79
N THR A 314 0.62 -9.11 11.12
CA THR A 314 1.14 -8.71 9.81
C THR A 314 2.53 -8.07 9.92
N TYR A 315 3.31 -8.14 8.85
CA TYR A 315 4.65 -7.56 8.78
C TYR A 315 4.58 -6.08 8.38
N ARG A 316 5.29 -5.22 9.12
CA ARG A 316 5.60 -3.85 8.71
C ARG A 316 6.74 -3.85 7.70
N THR A 317 7.74 -4.68 7.98
CA THR A 317 8.80 -5.09 7.05
C THR A 317 9.20 -6.52 7.40
N PHE A 318 9.94 -7.19 6.54
CA PHE A 318 10.66 -8.39 6.95
C PHE A 318 11.70 -8.07 8.03
N PRO A 319 12.13 -9.07 8.81
CA PRO A 319 13.14 -8.85 9.85
C PRO A 319 14.48 -8.33 9.30
N SER A 320 15.22 -7.58 10.10
CA SER A 320 16.54 -7.04 9.75
C SER A 320 17.65 -8.10 9.63
N THR A 321 17.33 -9.39 9.80
CA THR A 321 18.25 -10.54 9.72
C THR A 321 18.70 -10.84 8.30
N CYS A 322 18.03 -10.32 7.28
CA CYS A 322 18.29 -10.63 5.87
C CYS A 322 18.15 -12.14 5.51
N ASP A 323 17.33 -12.87 6.23
CA ASP A 323 17.10 -14.31 5.99
C ASP A 323 16.13 -14.55 4.81
N TRP A 324 15.44 -13.52 4.37
CA TRP A 324 14.46 -13.54 3.28
C TRP A 324 15.16 -13.19 1.97
N SER A 325 15.29 -14.16 1.07
CA SER A 325 16.03 -14.00 -0.20
C SER A 325 15.41 -13.03 -1.19
N TRP A 326 14.18 -12.62 -0.95
CA TRP A 326 13.37 -11.70 -1.76
C TRP A 326 13.05 -10.39 -1.03
N GLN A 327 13.78 -10.08 0.00
CA GLN A 327 13.66 -8.84 0.77
C GLN A 327 14.26 -7.66 0.00
N GLU A 328 13.53 -6.55 -0.12
CA GLU A 328 13.97 -5.38 -0.88
C GLU A 328 15.17 -4.70 -0.26
N GLN A 329 15.11 -4.37 1.00
CA GLN A 329 16.22 -3.77 1.72
C GLN A 329 16.29 -4.25 3.17
N ARG A 330 17.39 -3.96 3.84
CA ARG A 330 17.49 -4.18 5.27
C ARG A 330 16.71 -3.09 6.00
N PRO A 331 15.62 -3.42 6.71
CA PRO A 331 14.86 -2.43 7.46
C PRO A 331 15.64 -1.96 8.69
N SER A 332 15.32 -0.75 9.12
CA SER A 332 15.62 -0.27 10.48
C SER A 332 14.32 -0.19 11.28
N GLY A 333 14.40 -0.32 12.60
CA GLY A 333 13.21 -0.24 13.45
C GLY A 333 13.43 -0.85 14.83
N VAL A 334 12.39 -0.83 15.63
CA VAL A 334 12.38 -1.36 16.99
C VAL A 334 11.22 -2.34 17.18
N THR A 335 11.38 -3.30 18.09
CA THR A 335 10.28 -4.18 18.47
C THR A 335 9.45 -3.52 19.57
N ARG A 336 8.14 -3.43 19.36
CA ARG A 336 7.14 -2.98 20.34
C ARG A 336 6.17 -4.11 20.65
N THR A 337 5.43 -4.01 21.74
CA THR A 337 4.43 -5.03 22.11
C THR A 337 3.05 -4.39 22.20
N TYR A 338 2.10 -4.93 21.44
CA TYR A 338 0.71 -4.49 21.41
C TYR A 338 -0.20 -5.70 21.70
N GLY A 339 -1.10 -5.58 22.67
CA GLY A 339 -1.98 -6.69 23.03
C GLY A 339 -1.25 -7.99 23.43
N GLY A 340 0.03 -7.90 23.81
CA GLY A 340 0.87 -9.06 24.10
C GLY A 340 1.64 -9.62 22.89
N VAL A 341 1.42 -9.09 21.69
CA VAL A 341 2.09 -9.50 20.44
C VAL A 341 3.34 -8.65 20.22
N PRO A 342 4.54 -9.22 20.10
CA PRO A 342 5.74 -8.48 19.73
C PRO A 342 5.72 -8.16 18.22
N VAL A 343 5.79 -6.88 17.89
CA VAL A 343 5.77 -6.36 16.51
C VAL A 343 7.10 -5.68 16.22
N TYR A 344 7.78 -6.12 15.18
CA TYR A 344 8.94 -5.39 14.67
C TYR A 344 8.45 -4.24 13.78
N GLU A 345 8.58 -3.02 14.28
CA GLU A 345 8.23 -1.77 13.61
C GLU A 345 9.33 -1.37 12.61
N GLY A 346 9.53 -2.20 11.60
CA GLY A 346 10.51 -1.94 10.57
C GLY A 346 10.05 -0.83 9.63
N VAL A 347 11.02 -0.07 9.11
CA VAL A 347 10.84 0.92 8.04
C VAL A 347 11.90 0.73 6.97
N TYR A 348 11.55 1.06 5.74
CA TYR A 348 12.49 1.19 4.64
C TYR A 348 12.89 2.65 4.46
N HIS A 349 14.05 2.87 3.88
CA HIS A 349 14.61 4.20 3.64
C HIS A 349 14.61 4.51 2.14
N TYR A 350 13.98 5.62 1.80
CA TYR A 350 13.95 6.17 0.45
C TYR A 350 14.43 7.64 0.51
N GLY A 351 15.65 7.89 0.11
CA GLY A 351 16.28 9.20 0.33
C GLY A 351 16.34 9.55 1.83
N ASP A 352 15.70 10.64 2.22
CA ASP A 352 15.54 11.06 3.62
C ASP A 352 14.20 10.62 4.24
N ILE A 353 13.39 9.85 3.52
CA ILE A 353 12.12 9.32 3.96
C ILE A 353 12.33 7.97 4.62
N ALA A 354 11.73 7.77 5.80
CA ALA A 354 11.59 6.46 6.43
C ALA A 354 10.11 6.11 6.52
N LEU A 355 9.69 5.02 5.89
CA LEU A 355 8.28 4.62 5.82
C LEU A 355 8.09 3.10 5.96
N VAL A 356 6.89 2.70 6.33
CA VAL A 356 6.47 1.29 6.26
C VAL A 356 6.06 1.01 4.82
N PRO A 357 6.75 0.07 4.11
CA PRO A 357 6.52 -0.19 2.70
C PRO A 357 5.21 -0.97 2.46
N GLY A 358 4.62 -0.82 1.27
CA GLY A 358 3.59 -1.71 0.76
C GLY A 358 4.18 -3.02 0.22
N TRP A 359 3.34 -3.92 -0.27
CA TRP A 359 3.83 -5.18 -0.84
C TRP A 359 4.70 -4.93 -2.08
N GLY A 360 4.13 -4.24 -3.09
CA GLY A 360 4.79 -3.92 -4.35
C GLY A 360 5.20 -2.46 -4.50
N GLY A 361 4.92 -1.61 -3.51
CA GLY A 361 5.23 -0.18 -3.57
C GLY A 361 4.20 0.66 -4.33
N SER A 362 2.99 0.13 -4.55
CA SER A 362 1.90 0.86 -5.19
C SER A 362 1.19 1.80 -4.21
N MET A 363 0.67 2.91 -4.74
CA MET A 363 -0.06 3.89 -3.94
C MET A 363 -1.44 3.38 -3.51
N PHE A 364 -2.08 2.59 -4.33
CA PHE A 364 -3.35 1.95 -4.07
C PHE A 364 -3.31 1.03 -2.83
N GLU A 365 -2.33 0.12 -2.73
CA GLU A 365 -2.17 -0.73 -1.55
C GLU A 365 -2.03 0.07 -0.24
N ALA A 366 -1.36 1.21 -0.32
CA ALA A 366 -1.13 2.05 0.85
C ALA A 366 -2.36 2.86 1.27
N LEU A 367 -3.14 3.42 0.34
CA LEU A 367 -4.09 4.49 0.62
C LEU A 367 -5.56 4.14 0.37
N MET A 368 -5.88 3.09 -0.40
CA MET A 368 -7.28 2.76 -0.68
C MET A 368 -8.12 2.51 0.58
N PRO A 369 -7.66 1.78 1.61
CA PRO A 369 -8.44 1.59 2.83
C PRO A 369 -8.72 2.87 3.61
N ASP A 370 -7.81 3.86 3.57
CA ASP A 370 -8.01 5.16 4.20
C ASP A 370 -9.18 5.97 3.61
N MET A 371 -9.61 5.63 2.40
CA MET A 371 -10.82 6.24 1.82
C MET A 371 -12.11 5.87 2.57
N LEU A 372 -12.16 4.69 3.20
CA LEU A 372 -13.36 4.17 3.86
C LEU A 372 -13.21 4.05 5.38
N VAL A 373 -11.98 4.01 5.90
CA VAL A 373 -11.70 3.96 7.35
C VAL A 373 -10.75 5.12 7.69
N PRO A 374 -11.04 5.95 8.68
CA PRO A 374 -10.23 7.14 8.98
C PRO A 374 -8.91 6.75 9.68
N GLU A 375 -8.04 6.03 8.97
CA GLU A 375 -6.80 5.47 9.50
C GLU A 375 -5.87 6.54 10.04
N SER A 376 -5.73 7.64 9.31
CA SER A 376 -4.86 8.75 9.72
C SER A 376 -5.35 9.44 11.00
N GLU A 377 -6.65 9.56 11.19
CA GLU A 377 -7.25 10.15 12.38
C GLU A 377 -7.17 9.21 13.57
N TRP A 378 -7.54 7.94 13.36
CA TRP A 378 -7.57 6.95 14.44
C TRP A 378 -6.18 6.52 14.90
N ALA A 379 -5.21 6.59 13.99
CA ALA A 379 -3.83 6.14 14.21
C ALA A 379 -2.79 7.21 13.84
N PRO A 380 -2.78 8.37 14.52
CA PRO A 380 -1.94 9.51 14.14
C PRO A 380 -0.43 9.26 14.29
N ARG A 381 -0.02 8.17 14.96
CA ARG A 381 1.40 7.80 15.15
C ARG A 381 1.86 6.66 14.25
N SER A 382 0.96 6.09 13.47
CA SER A 382 1.25 5.05 12.47
C SER A 382 0.77 5.50 11.09
N TRP A 383 -0.48 5.27 10.76
CA TRP A 383 -1.05 5.61 9.44
C TRP A 383 -1.02 7.11 9.14
N GLY A 384 -1.33 7.98 10.13
CA GLY A 384 -1.27 9.44 9.97
C GLY A 384 0.11 9.99 9.65
N VAL A 385 1.17 9.21 9.92
CA VAL A 385 2.55 9.53 9.49
C VAL A 385 2.88 8.86 8.16
N ASN A 386 2.49 7.59 7.97
CA ASN A 386 2.90 6.81 6.81
C ASN A 386 2.25 7.27 5.51
N HIS A 387 0.96 7.58 5.52
CA HIS A 387 0.24 7.99 4.31
C HIS A 387 0.84 9.22 3.62
N PRO A 388 1.09 10.36 4.31
CA PRO A 388 1.74 11.50 3.67
C PRO A 388 3.18 11.20 3.21
N LEU A 389 3.90 10.28 3.89
CA LEU A 389 5.24 9.87 3.46
C LEU A 389 5.21 9.04 2.19
N VAL A 390 4.22 8.17 2.02
CA VAL A 390 4.01 7.42 0.77
C VAL A 390 3.73 8.38 -0.39
N VAL A 391 2.82 9.35 -0.22
CA VAL A 391 2.55 10.37 -1.24
C VAL A 391 3.82 11.14 -1.60
N ARG A 392 4.58 11.58 -0.60
CA ARG A 392 5.86 12.27 -0.82
C ARG A 392 6.85 11.41 -1.60
N ALA A 393 7.01 10.14 -1.23
CA ALA A 393 7.94 9.24 -1.88
C ALA A 393 7.56 8.95 -3.35
N GLN A 394 6.28 8.76 -3.63
CA GLN A 394 5.77 8.62 -5.00
C GLN A 394 6.07 9.87 -5.86
N LYS A 395 5.95 11.06 -5.27
CA LYS A 395 6.31 12.32 -5.94
C LYS A 395 7.81 12.41 -6.21
N GLU A 396 8.64 12.15 -5.20
CA GLU A 396 10.11 12.18 -5.34
C GLU A 396 10.59 11.20 -6.42
N HIS A 397 9.94 10.01 -6.49
CA HIS A 397 10.24 9.06 -7.56
C HIS A 397 9.94 9.63 -8.95
N GLY A 398 8.73 10.07 -9.18
CA GLY A 398 8.29 10.53 -10.51
C GLY A 398 8.94 11.83 -10.94
N LEU A 399 9.15 12.78 -10.02
CA LEU A 399 9.63 14.12 -10.34
C LEU A 399 11.16 14.21 -10.33
N ASP A 400 11.83 13.57 -9.37
CA ASP A 400 13.25 13.76 -9.11
C ASP A 400 14.09 12.53 -9.50
N GLU A 401 13.75 11.34 -9.01
CA GLU A 401 14.56 10.13 -9.23
C GLU A 401 14.49 9.65 -10.68
N ALA A 402 13.29 9.32 -11.17
CA ALA A 402 13.09 8.86 -12.54
C ALA A 402 12.98 10.02 -13.55
N GLY A 403 12.69 11.23 -13.08
CA GLY A 403 12.61 12.43 -13.91
C GLY A 403 11.52 12.35 -14.98
N TYR A 404 10.40 11.71 -14.67
CA TYR A 404 9.24 11.65 -15.57
C TYR A 404 8.51 12.99 -15.67
N GLY A 405 8.55 13.80 -14.60
CA GLY A 405 7.81 15.06 -14.50
C GLY A 405 6.36 14.90 -14.05
N TYR A 406 5.90 13.67 -13.83
CA TYR A 406 4.58 13.28 -13.37
C TYR A 406 4.71 12.16 -12.34
N TRP A 407 3.67 11.91 -11.54
CA TRP A 407 3.72 10.93 -10.47
C TRP A 407 2.36 10.29 -10.19
N GLY A 408 2.37 9.21 -9.41
CA GLY A 408 1.26 8.34 -9.08
C GLY A 408 1.40 7.02 -9.82
N PHE A 409 1.80 5.96 -9.10
CA PHE A 409 2.09 4.65 -9.66
C PHE A 409 1.30 3.59 -8.92
N SER A 410 0.42 2.91 -9.65
CA SER A 410 -0.44 1.84 -9.17
C SER A 410 -0.76 0.87 -10.30
N PRO A 411 -1.17 -0.38 -10.01
CA PRO A 411 -1.67 -1.30 -11.02
C PRO A 411 -2.74 -0.70 -11.91
N ALA A 412 -2.63 -0.88 -13.22
CA ALA A 412 -3.53 -0.29 -14.21
C ALA A 412 -3.45 -0.99 -15.58
N SER A 413 -4.30 -0.59 -16.52
CA SER A 413 -4.15 -0.98 -17.92
C SER A 413 -2.79 -0.54 -18.45
N ASN A 414 -2.07 -1.46 -19.07
CA ASN A 414 -0.79 -1.12 -19.71
C ASN A 414 -1.05 -0.34 -21.01
N PRO A 415 -0.49 0.87 -21.20
CA PRO A 415 -0.65 1.65 -22.42
C PRO A 415 -0.26 0.92 -23.71
N HIS A 416 0.61 -0.08 -23.60
CA HIS A 416 1.04 -0.94 -24.70
C HIS A 416 0.22 -2.23 -24.85
N GLY A 417 -0.84 -2.39 -24.06
CA GLY A 417 -1.79 -3.51 -24.10
C GLY A 417 -1.69 -4.46 -22.91
N GLY A 418 -2.85 -4.92 -22.46
CA GLY A 418 -3.00 -5.77 -21.27
C GLY A 418 -3.11 -4.94 -19.98
N TYR A 419 -2.77 -5.56 -18.87
CA TYR A 419 -2.75 -4.97 -17.52
C TYR A 419 -1.36 -5.16 -16.91
N ALA A 420 -0.91 -4.25 -16.07
CA ALA A 420 0.35 -4.37 -15.37
C ALA A 420 0.27 -3.82 -13.93
N GLU A 421 1.09 -4.39 -13.08
CA GLU A 421 1.24 -3.96 -11.70
C GLU A 421 2.35 -2.90 -11.65
N TYR A 422 1.95 -1.62 -11.58
CA TYR A 422 2.88 -0.51 -11.45
C TYR A 422 3.00 -0.05 -9.99
N GLY A 423 4.17 0.46 -9.64
CA GLY A 423 4.49 0.96 -8.32
C GLY A 423 5.87 1.62 -8.31
N VAL A 424 6.39 1.86 -7.14
CA VAL A 424 7.78 2.28 -6.94
C VAL A 424 8.50 1.16 -6.20
N ASP A 425 9.34 0.42 -6.90
CA ASP A 425 10.02 -0.79 -6.39
C ASP A 425 10.66 -0.56 -5.02
N ALA A 426 11.40 0.52 -4.86
CA ALA A 426 12.06 0.87 -3.60
C ALA A 426 11.11 1.12 -2.40
N LEU A 427 9.82 1.32 -2.65
CA LEU A 427 8.76 1.44 -1.63
C LEU A 427 8.03 0.12 -1.41
N GLY A 428 8.43 -0.93 -2.13
CA GLY A 428 7.92 -2.29 -2.01
C GLY A 428 8.69 -3.08 -0.96
N MET A 429 8.00 -4.02 -0.30
CA MET A 429 8.61 -4.88 0.71
C MET A 429 9.49 -5.97 0.08
N ARG A 430 9.18 -6.38 -1.14
CA ARG A 430 9.86 -7.44 -1.90
C ARG A 430 10.81 -6.87 -2.95
N SER A 431 11.91 -7.59 -3.24
CA SER A 431 12.98 -7.18 -4.16
C SER A 431 12.64 -7.25 -5.66
N ASP A 432 11.52 -7.79 -6.02
CA ASP A 432 10.93 -7.76 -7.36
C ASP A 432 9.53 -7.13 -7.27
N GLY A 433 9.44 -5.99 -6.57
CA GLY A 433 8.26 -5.18 -6.43
C GLY A 433 7.76 -4.62 -7.76
N TYR A 434 6.76 -3.79 -7.69
CA TYR A 434 6.18 -3.22 -8.91
C TYR A 434 7.06 -2.10 -9.43
N LEU A 435 7.42 -2.20 -10.70
CA LEU A 435 8.19 -1.16 -11.38
C LEU A 435 7.28 -0.01 -11.83
N SER A 436 7.85 1.18 -11.97
CA SER A 436 7.10 2.34 -12.48
C SER A 436 6.83 2.29 -14.00
N ASP A 437 7.32 1.26 -14.66
CA ASP A 437 7.01 0.92 -16.06
C ASP A 437 7.49 -0.51 -16.38
N GLY A 438 7.05 -1.05 -17.53
CA GLY A 438 7.40 -2.41 -17.95
C GLY A 438 8.81 -2.60 -18.50
N THR A 439 9.62 -1.54 -18.58
CA THR A 439 10.96 -1.53 -19.19
C THR A 439 12.05 -1.05 -18.25
N THR A 440 11.71 -0.54 -17.07
CA THR A 440 12.66 -0.16 -16.04
C THR A 440 13.49 -1.39 -15.64
N ASP A 441 14.82 -1.23 -15.66
CA ASP A 441 15.77 -2.23 -15.15
C ASP A 441 16.36 -1.70 -13.85
N VAL A 442 15.77 -2.15 -12.74
CA VAL A 442 16.21 -1.81 -11.40
C VAL A 442 16.26 -3.07 -10.54
N ASP A 443 17.28 -3.18 -9.73
CA ASP A 443 17.37 -4.15 -8.65
C ASP A 443 17.89 -3.39 -7.43
N ALA A 444 17.01 -2.57 -6.86
CA ALA A 444 17.30 -1.79 -5.66
C ALA A 444 17.38 -2.68 -4.42
N GLY A 445 16.84 -3.89 -4.52
CA GLY A 445 16.70 -4.82 -3.42
C GLY A 445 18.00 -5.18 -2.73
N PHE A 446 17.87 -5.57 -1.47
CA PHE A 446 18.98 -6.02 -0.63
C PHE A 446 19.98 -4.96 -0.18
N ALA A 447 19.61 -3.69 -0.20
CA ALA A 447 20.47 -2.66 0.38
C ALA A 447 20.87 -3.05 1.81
N GLY A 448 22.15 -3.35 2.00
CA GLY A 448 22.71 -3.83 3.27
C GLY A 448 22.52 -5.32 3.57
N CYS A 449 21.84 -6.10 2.73
CA CYS A 449 21.65 -7.55 2.90
C CYS A 449 22.50 -8.40 1.94
N ARG A 450 22.89 -7.87 0.78
CA ARG A 450 23.81 -8.51 -0.17
C ARG A 450 25.19 -7.83 -0.14
N GLU A 451 26.22 -8.58 -0.54
CA GLU A 451 27.53 -7.99 -0.85
C GLU A 451 27.46 -7.25 -2.19
N GLY A 452 27.98 -6.03 -2.23
CA GLY A 452 28.03 -5.21 -3.41
C GLY A 452 27.12 -3.98 -3.33
N THR A 453 27.13 -3.21 -4.38
CA THR A 453 26.21 -2.08 -4.61
C THR A 453 25.17 -2.50 -5.61
N ASN A 454 23.93 -2.04 -5.41
CA ASN A 454 22.90 -2.16 -6.43
C ASN A 454 23.35 -1.39 -7.69
N PRO A 455 22.98 -1.85 -8.90
CA PRO A 455 23.20 -1.05 -10.10
C PRO A 455 22.41 0.25 -10.03
N ASP A 456 22.86 1.28 -10.72
CA ASP A 456 22.06 2.47 -10.93
C ASP A 456 20.83 2.09 -11.77
N PRO A 457 19.61 2.50 -11.40
CA PRO A 457 18.41 2.17 -12.15
C PRO A 457 18.40 2.82 -13.54
N GLU A 458 17.97 2.06 -14.55
CA GLU A 458 17.69 2.57 -15.89
C GLU A 458 16.17 2.65 -16.06
N PHE A 459 15.59 3.82 -15.80
CA PHE A 459 14.16 4.06 -15.91
C PHE A 459 13.71 4.11 -17.37
N GLY A 460 12.69 3.32 -17.71
CA GLY A 460 12.11 3.22 -19.04
C GLY A 460 11.10 4.32 -19.34
N ASP A 461 9.93 3.95 -19.88
CA ASP A 461 8.91 4.89 -20.37
C ASP A 461 8.20 5.66 -19.25
N GLY A 462 8.03 5.06 -18.10
CA GLY A 462 7.26 5.59 -16.97
C GLY A 462 5.76 5.51 -17.23
N VAL A 463 5.02 4.80 -16.40
CA VAL A 463 3.57 4.72 -16.52
C VAL A 463 2.90 5.36 -15.30
N VAL A 464 2.32 6.55 -15.50
CA VAL A 464 1.56 7.23 -14.46
C VAL A 464 0.10 6.84 -14.52
N THR A 465 -0.50 6.68 -13.35
CA THR A 465 -1.88 6.25 -13.18
C THR A 465 -2.65 7.32 -12.39
N PRO A 466 -3.57 8.05 -13.03
CA PRO A 466 -4.24 9.18 -12.39
C PRO A 466 -4.94 8.83 -11.08
N HIS A 467 -5.61 7.67 -10.97
CA HIS A 467 -6.27 7.24 -9.74
C HIS A 467 -5.32 7.20 -8.55
N ALA A 468 -4.07 6.76 -8.76
CA ALA A 468 -3.04 6.77 -7.72
C ALA A 468 -2.76 8.18 -7.20
N ALA A 469 -2.64 9.18 -8.09
CA ALA A 469 -2.45 10.56 -7.68
C ALA A 469 -3.64 11.09 -6.86
N PHE A 470 -4.89 10.76 -7.25
CA PHE A 470 -6.09 11.16 -6.52
C PHE A 470 -6.10 10.65 -5.07
N LEU A 471 -5.58 9.46 -4.78
CA LEU A 471 -5.46 8.94 -3.42
C LEU A 471 -4.63 9.86 -2.50
N GLY A 472 -3.75 10.69 -3.06
CA GLY A 472 -2.97 11.68 -2.33
C GLY A 472 -3.70 13.00 -2.05
N LEU A 473 -4.96 13.15 -2.48
CA LEU A 473 -5.66 14.45 -2.49
C LEU A 473 -5.79 15.10 -1.10
N GLU A 474 -5.98 14.32 -0.05
CA GLU A 474 -6.04 14.85 1.32
C GLU A 474 -4.67 15.25 1.89
N TYR A 475 -3.60 14.66 1.38
CA TYR A 475 -2.24 14.87 1.90
C TYR A 475 -1.46 15.96 1.17
N ASP A 476 -1.72 16.12 -0.14
CA ASP A 476 -1.11 17.18 -0.96
C ASP A 476 -2.07 17.66 -2.06
N PRO A 477 -3.17 18.32 -1.70
CA PRO A 477 -4.24 18.65 -2.65
C PRO A 477 -3.75 19.51 -3.82
N ARG A 478 -2.78 20.41 -3.61
CA ARG A 478 -2.23 21.24 -4.69
C ARG A 478 -1.34 20.44 -5.63
N GLY A 479 -0.42 19.65 -5.07
CA GLY A 479 0.48 18.83 -5.86
C GLY A 479 -0.29 17.80 -6.68
N VAL A 480 -1.37 17.24 -6.13
CA VAL A 480 -2.27 16.32 -6.85
C VAL A 480 -2.96 17.02 -8.01
N VAL A 481 -3.62 18.16 -7.76
CA VAL A 481 -4.36 18.88 -8.82
C VAL A 481 -3.41 19.36 -9.91
N GLU A 482 -2.25 19.91 -9.56
CA GLU A 482 -1.25 20.34 -10.53
C GLU A 482 -0.75 19.16 -11.38
N ASN A 483 -0.44 18.03 -10.76
CA ASN A 483 -0.01 16.83 -11.47
C ASN A 483 -1.08 16.30 -12.43
N LEU A 484 -2.33 16.23 -11.98
CA LEU A 484 -3.44 15.74 -12.79
C LEU A 484 -3.78 16.69 -13.96
N GLN A 485 -3.75 18.00 -13.74
CA GLN A 485 -3.89 18.98 -14.83
C GLN A 485 -2.79 18.81 -15.87
N ASN A 486 -1.54 18.63 -15.43
CA ASN A 486 -0.43 18.38 -16.35
C ASN A 486 -0.58 17.05 -17.12
N ILE A 487 -1.07 15.97 -16.47
CA ILE A 487 -1.37 14.70 -17.16
C ILE A 487 -2.49 14.90 -18.20
N ALA A 488 -3.52 15.66 -17.88
CA ALA A 488 -4.61 15.97 -18.81
C ALA A 488 -4.12 16.80 -20.00
N ASP A 489 -3.43 17.90 -19.73
CA ASP A 489 -3.09 18.93 -20.73
C ASP A 489 -1.89 18.54 -21.60
N ASP A 490 -0.85 17.97 -21.01
CA ASP A 490 0.41 17.67 -21.69
C ASP A 490 0.44 16.27 -22.32
N LEU A 491 -0.21 15.29 -21.67
CA LEU A 491 -0.16 13.89 -22.08
C LEU A 491 -1.47 13.38 -22.72
N GLY A 492 -2.53 14.20 -22.71
CA GLY A 492 -3.84 13.78 -23.21
C GLY A 492 -4.48 12.66 -22.38
N GLY A 493 -4.16 12.60 -21.09
CA GLY A 493 -4.64 11.58 -20.16
C GLY A 493 -6.09 11.74 -19.70
N TYR A 494 -6.86 12.60 -20.36
CA TYR A 494 -8.25 12.92 -20.00
C TYR A 494 -9.20 12.77 -21.19
N GLY A 495 -10.35 12.15 -20.96
CA GLY A 495 -11.34 11.86 -22.00
C GLY A 495 -12.78 12.12 -21.56
N PRO A 496 -13.77 11.64 -22.31
CA PRO A 496 -15.19 11.93 -22.05
C PRO A 496 -15.73 11.31 -20.76
N GLY A 497 -15.03 10.38 -20.15
CA GLY A 497 -15.38 9.72 -18.89
C GLY A 497 -14.41 10.03 -17.77
N GLY A 498 -13.75 11.19 -17.82
CA GLY A 498 -12.74 11.57 -16.84
C GLY A 498 -11.32 11.13 -17.26
N PHE A 499 -10.46 10.86 -16.29
CA PHE A 499 -9.10 10.43 -16.54
C PHE A 499 -9.06 9.01 -17.10
N TYR A 500 -8.29 8.82 -18.16
CA TYR A 500 -7.93 7.50 -18.64
C TYR A 500 -7.06 6.77 -17.62
N ASP A 501 -7.02 5.47 -17.73
CA ASP A 501 -6.48 4.57 -16.73
C ASP A 501 -4.99 4.75 -16.48
N SER A 502 -4.19 4.90 -17.55
CA SER A 502 -2.76 5.15 -17.43
C SER A 502 -2.18 5.84 -18.66
N VAL A 503 -0.99 6.46 -18.48
CA VAL A 503 -0.24 7.09 -19.55
C VAL A 503 1.25 6.76 -19.43
N ALA A 504 1.84 6.23 -20.51
CA ALA A 504 3.28 6.06 -20.65
C ALA A 504 3.92 7.41 -21.00
N VAL A 505 4.67 7.98 -20.06
CA VAL A 505 5.08 9.40 -20.09
C VAL A 505 6.00 9.74 -21.26
N ARG A 506 7.06 8.94 -21.48
CA ARG A 506 8.08 9.27 -22.49
C ARG A 506 7.63 9.01 -23.91
N SER A 507 6.82 7.98 -24.14
CA SER A 507 6.24 7.69 -25.46
C SER A 507 4.98 8.50 -25.75
N GLY A 508 4.30 9.02 -24.72
CA GLY A 508 2.99 9.66 -24.84
C GLY A 508 1.87 8.67 -25.22
N THR A 509 2.04 7.38 -24.94
CA THR A 509 1.03 6.37 -25.22
C THR A 509 0.01 6.34 -24.07
N VAL A 510 -1.28 6.48 -24.40
CA VAL A 510 -2.38 6.50 -23.45
C VAL A 510 -3.13 5.17 -23.50
N ALA A 511 -3.43 4.60 -22.33
CA ALA A 511 -4.39 3.52 -22.22
C ALA A 511 -5.81 4.12 -22.20
N GLU A 512 -6.36 4.42 -23.38
CA GLU A 512 -7.70 5.02 -23.52
C GLU A 512 -8.79 4.02 -23.09
N ARG A 513 -8.87 3.80 -21.78
CA ARG A 513 -9.78 2.89 -21.10
C ARG A 513 -10.13 3.43 -19.73
N TYR A 514 -11.25 3.01 -19.16
CA TYR A 514 -11.64 3.25 -17.79
C TYR A 514 -11.86 1.91 -17.09
N LEU A 515 -11.23 1.72 -15.93
CA LEU A 515 -11.46 0.60 -15.04
C LEU A 515 -12.41 1.03 -13.93
N SER A 516 -13.44 0.24 -13.66
CA SER A 516 -14.46 0.64 -12.67
C SER A 516 -13.88 0.81 -11.26
N LEU A 517 -12.91 -0.02 -10.86
CA LEU A 517 -12.21 0.13 -9.60
C LEU A 517 -11.48 1.47 -9.51
N ASP A 518 -10.67 1.81 -10.53
CA ASP A 518 -9.84 3.01 -10.55
C ASP A 518 -10.69 4.29 -10.58
N GLN A 519 -11.77 4.29 -11.40
CA GLN A 519 -12.74 5.38 -11.41
C GLN A 519 -13.45 5.53 -10.07
N SER A 520 -13.75 4.42 -9.39
CA SER A 520 -14.38 4.44 -8.07
C SER A 520 -13.46 4.99 -6.97
N MET A 521 -12.14 4.77 -7.08
CA MET A 521 -11.15 5.40 -6.20
C MET A 521 -11.08 6.91 -6.43
N ILE A 522 -11.12 7.37 -7.69
CA ILE A 522 -11.18 8.81 -8.02
C ILE A 522 -12.40 9.45 -7.39
N VAL A 523 -13.60 8.85 -7.57
CA VAL A 523 -14.84 9.35 -6.98
C VAL A 523 -14.76 9.39 -5.46
N ALA A 524 -14.23 8.36 -4.82
CA ALA A 524 -14.10 8.29 -3.36
C ALA A 524 -13.14 9.36 -2.82
N ALA A 525 -11.99 9.54 -3.46
CA ALA A 525 -10.99 10.54 -3.06
C ALA A 525 -11.55 11.97 -3.18
N ILE A 526 -12.21 12.30 -4.28
CA ILE A 526 -12.87 13.60 -4.47
C ILE A 526 -14.02 13.77 -3.47
N GLY A 527 -14.83 12.71 -3.26
CA GLY A 527 -15.94 12.70 -2.32
C GLY A 527 -15.50 13.07 -0.91
N ASN A 528 -14.53 12.34 -0.37
CA ASN A 528 -13.99 12.63 0.96
C ASN A 528 -13.39 14.03 1.07
N TYR A 529 -12.66 14.49 0.04
CA TYR A 529 -12.07 15.83 0.06
C TYR A 529 -13.09 16.96 0.05
N LEU A 530 -14.18 16.82 -0.72
CA LEU A 530 -15.21 17.88 -0.87
C LEU A 530 -16.30 17.83 0.19
N ASP A 531 -16.46 16.72 0.91
CA ASP A 531 -17.50 16.49 1.91
C ASP A 531 -16.93 15.97 3.25
N ASP A 532 -15.79 16.52 3.65
CA ASP A 532 -15.14 16.34 4.96
C ASP A 532 -15.05 14.86 5.43
N GLY A 533 -14.83 13.91 4.50
CA GLY A 533 -14.67 12.49 4.83
C GLY A 533 -15.98 11.70 4.92
N ALA A 534 -17.04 12.15 4.27
CA ALA A 534 -18.37 11.56 4.37
C ALA A 534 -18.44 10.03 4.11
N LEU A 535 -17.61 9.50 3.19
CA LEU A 535 -17.56 8.05 2.99
C LEU A 535 -17.06 7.29 4.21
N ARG A 536 -16.09 7.84 4.92
CA ARG A 536 -15.59 7.27 6.19
C ARG A 536 -16.67 7.27 7.25
N ASP A 537 -17.43 8.38 7.36
CA ASP A 537 -18.53 8.49 8.31
C ASP A 537 -19.66 7.48 8.00
N TYR A 538 -19.90 7.15 6.73
CA TYR A 538 -20.88 6.14 6.35
C TYR A 538 -20.41 4.70 6.65
N VAL A 539 -19.12 4.42 6.57
CA VAL A 539 -18.59 3.07 6.86
C VAL A 539 -18.46 2.83 8.36
N THR A 540 -18.03 3.86 9.11
CA THR A 540 -17.65 3.72 10.51
C THR A 540 -18.82 4.05 11.43
N ASP A 541 -19.29 3.03 12.15
CA ASP A 541 -20.28 3.18 13.21
C ASP A 541 -19.62 3.06 14.62
N ASP A 542 -20.43 3.26 15.65
CA ASP A 542 -19.99 3.13 17.05
C ASP A 542 -19.32 1.77 17.35
N GLU A 543 -19.76 0.68 16.71
CA GLU A 543 -19.20 -0.66 16.92
C GLU A 543 -17.82 -0.79 16.31
N MET A 544 -17.64 -0.33 15.06
CA MET A 544 -16.34 -0.32 14.40
C MET A 544 -15.35 0.56 15.15
N GLU A 545 -15.75 1.77 15.54
CA GLU A 545 -14.91 2.66 16.33
C GLU A 545 -14.48 2.01 17.65
N GLN A 546 -15.41 1.40 18.39
CA GLN A 546 -15.11 0.76 19.67
C GLN A 546 -14.17 -0.44 19.55
N ARG A 547 -14.26 -1.21 18.47
CA ARG A 547 -13.47 -2.44 18.30
C ARG A 547 -12.15 -2.21 17.57
N LEU A 548 -12.15 -1.39 16.52
CA LEU A 548 -10.99 -1.22 15.64
C LEU A 548 -10.10 -0.04 16.05
N ARG A 549 -10.66 1.13 16.40
CA ARG A 549 -9.87 2.30 16.76
C ARG A 549 -8.85 2.06 17.88
N PRO A 550 -9.15 1.33 18.97
CA PRO A 550 -8.15 1.05 20.00
C PRO A 550 -6.97 0.21 19.50
N VAL A 551 -7.21 -0.65 18.50
CA VAL A 551 -6.16 -1.48 17.87
C VAL A 551 -5.22 -0.59 17.06
N LEU A 552 -5.77 0.23 16.17
CA LEU A 552 -4.99 1.13 15.32
C LEU A 552 -4.26 2.21 16.13
N ALA A 553 -4.96 2.83 17.08
CA ALA A 553 -4.42 3.92 17.91
C ALA A 553 -3.25 3.51 18.82
N ALA A 554 -3.14 2.24 19.16
CA ALA A 554 -2.06 1.74 20.00
C ALA A 554 -0.72 1.73 19.28
N GLU A 555 -0.72 1.60 17.98
CA GLU A 555 0.47 1.39 17.17
C GLU A 555 1.28 2.67 16.94
N VAL A 556 2.59 2.51 16.88
CA VAL A 556 3.55 3.58 16.59
C VAL A 556 4.57 3.06 15.59
N PHE A 557 4.46 3.47 14.34
CA PHE A 557 5.46 3.14 13.33
C PHE A 557 6.81 3.80 13.65
N SER A 558 7.91 3.15 13.29
CA SER A 558 9.24 3.72 13.49
C SER A 558 9.47 5.00 12.68
N SER A 559 8.73 5.21 11.60
CA SER A 559 8.66 6.47 10.85
C SER A 559 8.14 7.66 11.70
N ALA A 560 7.29 7.39 12.70
CA ALA A 560 6.74 8.38 13.62
C ALA A 560 7.62 8.57 14.89
N ALA A 561 8.62 7.72 15.09
CA ALA A 561 9.54 7.91 16.18
C ALA A 561 10.23 9.26 15.98
N GLU A 562 9.85 10.25 16.80
CA GLU A 562 10.72 11.44 16.93
C GLU A 562 12.13 10.92 17.16
N PRO A 563 13.11 11.36 16.36
CA PRO A 563 14.48 10.93 16.55
C PRO A 563 14.82 11.19 18.01
N VAL A 564 15.24 10.15 18.73
CA VAL A 564 15.55 10.27 20.16
C VAL A 564 16.68 11.29 20.26
N VAL A 565 16.33 12.52 20.64
CA VAL A 565 17.30 13.60 20.78
C VAL A 565 18.26 13.21 21.88
N PRO A 566 19.55 12.98 21.58
CA PRO A 566 20.49 12.54 22.58
C PRO A 566 20.61 13.59 23.69
N ALA A 567 20.66 13.14 24.95
CA ALA A 567 20.73 14.00 26.11
C ALA A 567 21.93 13.64 26.98
N ILE A 568 22.54 14.66 27.62
CA ILE A 568 23.54 14.48 28.68
C ILE A 568 22.81 14.56 30.02
N THR A 569 22.95 13.54 30.84
CA THR A 569 22.45 13.50 32.22
C THR A 569 23.55 13.62 33.27
N THR A 570 24.78 13.24 32.89
CA THR A 570 25.96 13.28 33.77
C THR A 570 27.16 13.87 33.03
N PRO A 571 27.79 14.94 33.59
CA PRO A 571 27.26 15.74 34.70
C PRO A 571 25.99 16.47 34.30
N ALA A 572 25.12 16.71 35.25
CA ALA A 572 23.87 17.42 34.98
C ALA A 572 24.17 18.80 34.37
N PRO A 573 23.52 19.15 33.24
CA PRO A 573 23.69 20.45 32.60
C PRO A 573 23.51 21.62 33.58
N HIS A 574 24.31 22.67 33.39
CA HIS A 574 24.34 23.88 34.22
C HIS A 574 24.72 23.67 35.70
N ARG A 575 24.96 22.44 36.18
CA ARG A 575 25.46 22.20 37.52
C ARG A 575 27.00 22.31 37.57
N PRO A 576 27.59 23.13 38.43
CA PRO A 576 29.05 23.26 38.54
C PRO A 576 29.68 21.95 39.04
N VAL A 577 30.68 21.46 38.33
CA VAL A 577 31.54 20.33 38.74
C VAL A 577 33.00 20.78 38.81
N ARG A 578 33.86 20.03 39.52
CA ARG A 578 35.29 20.37 39.63
C ARG A 578 36.06 20.08 38.34
N GLN A 579 35.68 19.01 37.69
CA GLN A 579 36.19 18.56 36.41
C GLN A 579 35.15 17.66 35.74
N VAL A 580 35.26 17.46 34.42
CA VAL A 580 34.48 16.50 33.67
C VAL A 580 35.42 15.41 33.18
N ASP A 581 35.23 14.17 33.62
CA ASP A 581 36.01 13.01 33.23
C ASP A 581 35.21 12.03 32.38
N THR A 582 33.90 12.02 32.58
CA THR A 582 32.95 11.14 31.92
C THR A 582 31.69 11.92 31.60
N LEU A 583 31.18 11.68 30.45
CA LEU A 583 29.84 12.08 30.05
C LEU A 583 28.96 10.84 29.95
N ALA A 584 27.71 10.96 30.40
CA ALA A 584 26.72 9.91 30.24
C ALA A 584 25.33 10.50 30.01
N GLY A 585 24.45 9.74 29.44
CA GLY A 585 23.11 10.20 29.14
C GLY A 585 22.24 9.13 28.47
N THR A 586 21.26 9.62 27.72
CA THR A 586 20.34 8.78 26.99
C THR A 586 20.32 9.15 25.50
N ALA A 587 20.10 8.18 24.63
CA ALA A 587 19.97 8.37 23.19
C ALA A 587 19.25 7.15 22.58
N GLU A 588 19.17 7.10 21.25
CA GLU A 588 18.58 5.98 20.52
C GLU A 588 19.39 4.70 20.75
N PRO A 589 18.77 3.58 21.19
CA PRO A 589 19.46 2.31 21.38
C PRO A 589 20.19 1.84 20.11
N GLY A 590 21.41 1.35 20.26
CA GLY A 590 22.24 0.86 19.15
C GLY A 590 22.93 1.95 18.32
N ALA A 591 22.61 3.23 18.51
CA ALA A 591 23.21 4.30 17.72
C ALA A 591 24.68 4.58 18.12
N HIS A 592 25.49 4.95 17.13
CA HIS A 592 26.83 5.50 17.37
C HIS A 592 26.73 6.96 17.79
N LEU A 593 27.37 7.29 18.90
CA LEU A 593 27.29 8.62 19.50
C LEU A 593 28.62 9.35 19.42
N THR A 594 28.56 10.65 19.09
CA THR A 594 29.70 11.57 19.13
C THR A 594 29.34 12.80 19.94
N VAL A 595 30.19 13.16 20.90
CA VAL A 595 30.12 14.44 21.62
C VAL A 595 31.15 15.40 21.05
N THR A 596 30.68 16.55 20.59
CA THR A 596 31.52 17.58 19.97
C THR A 596 31.48 18.87 20.79
N GLY A 597 32.62 19.38 21.14
CA GLY A 597 32.80 20.70 21.77
C GLY A 597 33.45 21.71 20.81
N ARG A 598 33.80 22.90 21.34
CA ARG A 598 34.41 23.96 20.53
C ARG A 598 35.72 23.54 19.84
N ASP A 599 36.48 22.66 20.47
CA ASP A 599 37.84 22.29 20.05
C ASP A 599 37.85 20.91 19.34
N GLY A 600 36.69 20.40 18.92
CA GLY A 600 36.53 19.13 18.21
C GLY A 600 35.78 18.06 19.02
N THR A 601 35.95 16.80 18.60
CA THR A 601 35.31 15.65 19.26
C THR A 601 35.91 15.40 20.64
N TRP A 602 35.03 15.34 21.64
CA TRP A 602 35.40 15.06 23.02
C TRP A 602 35.45 13.55 23.30
N CYS A 603 34.44 12.82 22.83
CA CYS A 603 34.38 11.37 22.95
C CYS A 603 33.35 10.77 21.96
N THR A 604 33.41 9.46 21.82
CA THR A 604 32.43 8.65 21.10
C THR A 604 32.00 7.49 21.99
N ALA A 605 30.79 6.99 21.79
CA ALA A 605 30.24 5.81 22.47
C ALA A 605 29.24 5.08 21.56
N GLU A 606 28.91 3.84 21.92
CA GLU A 606 27.74 3.13 21.45
C GLU A 606 26.65 3.25 22.53
N VAL A 607 25.41 3.37 22.09
CA VAL A 607 24.23 3.43 22.97
C VAL A 607 23.78 1.99 23.23
N ASP A 608 23.59 1.63 24.47
CA ASP A 608 23.16 0.27 24.84
C ASP A 608 21.66 0.01 24.52
N ALA A 609 21.22 -1.22 24.72
CA ALA A 609 19.86 -1.65 24.44
C ALA A 609 18.79 -0.94 25.28
N ASP A 610 19.18 -0.36 26.42
CA ASP A 610 18.28 0.41 27.31
C ASP A 610 18.28 1.92 26.95
N GLY A 611 19.01 2.31 25.90
CA GLY A 611 19.14 3.70 25.45
C GLY A 611 20.10 4.53 26.31
N ALA A 612 20.94 3.89 27.14
CA ALA A 612 21.94 4.59 27.95
C ALA A 612 23.31 4.58 27.24
N TRP A 613 24.07 5.65 27.47
CA TRP A 613 25.42 5.76 26.94
C TRP A 613 26.36 6.40 27.96
N SER A 614 27.64 6.10 27.83
CA SER A 614 28.69 6.70 28.60
C SER A 614 29.99 6.75 27.82
N CYS A 615 30.69 7.86 27.85
CA CYS A 615 32.01 7.99 27.24
C CYS A 615 33.00 8.72 28.17
N ALA A 616 34.24 8.28 28.16
CA ALA A 616 35.32 8.95 28.87
C ALA A 616 35.84 10.16 28.07
N VAL A 617 35.93 11.30 28.73
CA VAL A 617 36.60 12.48 28.19
C VAL A 617 37.91 12.70 28.96
N GLY A 618 38.94 13.19 28.31
CA GLY A 618 40.14 13.60 29.03
C GLY A 618 39.75 14.65 30.10
N PRO A 619 40.44 14.72 31.26
CA PRO A 619 39.98 15.57 32.34
C PRO A 619 39.85 17.02 31.89
N VAL A 620 38.63 17.50 31.75
CA VAL A 620 38.34 18.90 31.46
C VAL A 620 38.34 19.66 32.76
N THR A 621 39.45 20.33 33.03
CA THR A 621 39.68 21.11 34.27
C THR A 621 39.63 22.62 34.03
N GLN A 622 39.58 23.05 32.75
CA GLN A 622 39.49 24.46 32.39
C GLN A 622 38.19 25.05 32.94
N ARG A 623 38.33 26.07 33.78
CA ARG A 623 37.19 26.75 34.41
C ARG A 623 36.36 27.51 33.39
N GLY A 624 35.06 27.43 33.53
CA GLY A 624 34.12 28.16 32.71
C GLY A 624 32.98 27.30 32.21
N ALA A 625 32.23 27.84 31.28
CA ALA A 625 31.13 27.17 30.59
C ALA A 625 31.66 26.53 29.30
N HIS A 626 31.45 25.23 29.17
CA HIS A 626 31.79 24.45 27.96
C HIS A 626 30.51 24.07 27.23
N ARG A 627 30.36 24.51 26.00
CA ARG A 627 29.24 24.14 25.16
C ARG A 627 29.60 22.89 24.37
N VAL A 628 28.79 21.87 24.48
CA VAL A 628 28.91 20.60 23.74
C VAL A 628 27.61 20.25 23.05
N THR A 629 27.72 19.59 21.92
CA THR A 629 26.60 19.00 21.19
C THR A 629 26.80 17.50 21.15
N VAL A 630 25.75 16.73 21.40
CA VAL A 630 25.75 15.29 21.25
C VAL A 630 25.04 14.98 19.95
N SER A 631 25.66 14.18 19.13
CA SER A 631 25.06 13.67 17.89
C SER A 631 25.08 12.15 17.91
N THR A 632 23.97 11.54 17.51
CA THR A 632 23.86 10.10 17.30
C THR A 632 23.65 9.83 15.83
N THR A 633 24.28 8.78 15.32
CA THR A 633 24.01 8.24 14.00
C THR A 633 23.61 6.79 14.20
N ASN A 634 22.41 6.42 13.74
CA ASN A 634 21.92 5.05 13.82
C ASN A 634 22.47 4.19 12.67
N ASP A 635 22.17 2.90 12.69
CA ASP A 635 22.61 1.93 11.66
C ASP A 635 22.10 2.29 10.26
N ALA A 636 21.03 3.08 10.15
CA ALA A 636 20.50 3.59 8.89
C ALA A 636 21.22 4.87 8.39
N GLY A 637 22.24 5.35 9.13
CA GLY A 637 22.97 6.57 8.76
C GLY A 637 22.28 7.89 9.14
N ILE A 638 21.12 7.84 9.82
CA ILE A 638 20.38 9.04 10.24
C ILE A 638 21.07 9.67 11.45
N THR A 639 21.39 10.96 11.33
CA THR A 639 22.06 11.71 12.40
C THR A 639 21.09 12.64 13.10
N THR A 640 20.96 12.49 14.42
CA THR A 640 20.19 13.36 15.31
C THR A 640 21.12 14.08 16.28
N SER A 641 20.89 15.36 16.53
CA SER A 641 21.73 16.15 17.40
C SER A 641 20.95 16.87 18.51
N SER A 642 21.54 16.91 19.71
CA SER A 642 21.02 17.71 20.83
C SER A 642 21.12 19.21 20.51
N ARG A 643 20.31 20.02 21.16
CA ARG A 643 20.67 21.43 21.33
C ARG A 643 21.99 21.53 22.09
N PRO A 644 22.82 22.60 21.86
CA PRO A 644 24.06 22.77 22.61
C PRO A 644 23.81 22.77 24.13
N VAL A 645 24.47 21.86 24.83
CA VAL A 645 24.40 21.69 26.28
C VAL A 645 25.56 22.43 26.92
N THR A 646 25.31 23.13 28.02
CA THR A 646 26.34 23.85 28.75
C THR A 646 26.76 23.06 30.00
N LEU A 647 28.03 22.66 30.04
CA LEU A 647 28.70 22.06 31.18
C LEU A 647 29.50 23.15 31.91
N VAL A 648 29.43 23.20 33.22
CA VAL A 648 30.10 24.24 34.01
C VAL A 648 31.21 23.65 34.89
N VAL A 649 32.45 24.05 34.66
CA VAL A 649 33.59 23.70 35.53
C VAL A 649 33.91 24.87 36.46
N ALA A 650 33.76 24.67 37.76
CA ALA A 650 33.99 25.68 38.77
C ALA A 650 34.85 25.13 39.93
N PRO A 651 35.56 26.01 40.69
CA PRO A 651 36.28 25.57 41.88
C PRO A 651 35.31 24.99 42.88
N GLY A 652 35.66 23.87 43.50
CA GLY A 652 34.87 23.32 44.59
C GLY A 652 34.69 24.37 45.70
N GLY A 653 33.40 24.68 46.00
CA GLY A 653 33.09 25.46 47.19
C GLY A 653 33.69 24.77 48.40
N ARG A 654 34.37 25.52 49.25
CA ARG A 654 34.71 25.05 50.60
C ARG A 654 33.38 24.91 51.34
N GLY A 655 32.92 23.63 51.52
CA GLY A 655 31.87 23.32 52.44
C GLY A 655 32.31 23.54 53.87
#